data_9a932ec2809bf1ea355036651c8b1139
#
_entry.id   9a932ec2809bf1ea355036651c8b1139
#
_cell.length_a   1.000
_cell.length_b   1.000
_cell.length_c   1.000
_cell.angle_alpha   90.00
_cell.angle_beta   90.00
_cell.angle_gamma   90.00
#
_symmetry.space_group_name_H-M   'P 1'
#
loop_
_entity.id
_entity.type
_entity.pdbx_description
1 polymer ?
#
loop_
_entity_poly.entity_id
_entity_poly.type
_entity_poly.pdbx_seq_one_letter_code
_entity_poly.pdbx_strand_id
1 'polypeptide(L)'
;MSPQSVFSKIPALRIVVPFMAGILVHGLWHCWWAPLLLIAVAIVTYIWLSAVSKSPQGRMRWKSFFIIPLAIGALALGWLCAVIHCPPQLTDEQRHRDVMAGRVMNVEYTDFSMRLTVEIIDNDLPSAKVLLSTRGCDYTMRAGNLVAWHPALEEIAQMGNPGEMDYAGHLLHSRSIRYQQHLLVDQVKIVGYSPTLLTRMANLRRDLQLMVFNTRLSPGAQQFVVALMLGNSNLIDKATRQEFSAAGVAHVLALSGLHVGFIALIIWWLLFPLDYLGLKKMRLVITLAAIALFAVFTGLSPSVVRATIMIGFVFAAQVFHRRSISLNALVMAALAILVFSPSALYGVGFQLSFITVGAVLILGQVPHSLESKYKIINRLTSTVIVSIVAMLATVALSAHYFHTVSLMSVLANLLILPVLPVFLALGALFLLVIVAGLHWPVLEWAIDTVYSYIHWAIGAVNSIPLSHVNGVYVSTLGVVIYFVILAFVVLWLFRRNYRYLLVAGCGLVALLGHSFWIDINTPKRGMVIFNSFSSTPVLYYDNGKGYVWTPDGEDTDSATFARYYAGFLARQNIDELVILPGDTVVRLTDALFKPPYAHLMGRRILAVGSGKWKGMSADHRMALDDIIVTKRFHGTAAKLRELYDFDRLVISGAMYDTTLQSLLAESDSLGINTHNLSRQGALCFSATDIR
;
A
#
# COMPACT_ATOMS: atom_id res chain seq x y z
N MET A 1 -31.91 15.67 11.30
CA MET A 1 -32.19 15.36 9.87
C MET A 1 -32.61 13.90 9.76
N SER A 2 -33.67 13.57 9.05
CA SER A 2 -34.04 12.16 8.81
C SER A 2 -33.03 11.52 7.85
N PRO A 3 -32.68 10.20 7.94
CA PRO A 3 -31.78 9.55 7.01
C PRO A 3 -32.30 9.54 5.57
N GLN A 4 -33.61 9.57 5.38
CA GLN A 4 -34.19 9.84 4.05
C GLN A 4 -33.69 11.15 3.45
N SER A 5 -33.35 12.16 4.29
CA SER A 5 -32.82 13.44 3.81
C SER A 5 -31.35 13.39 3.40
N VAL A 6 -30.52 12.53 3.97
CA VAL A 6 -29.09 12.40 3.58
C VAL A 6 -28.96 11.65 2.28
N PHE A 7 -29.60 10.48 2.14
CA PHE A 7 -29.58 9.70 0.88
C PHE A 7 -30.28 10.41 -0.29
N SER A 8 -31.30 11.23 -0.03
CA SER A 8 -31.92 12.04 -1.07
C SER A 8 -31.03 13.19 -1.56
N LYS A 9 -30.13 13.66 -0.70
CA LYS A 9 -29.16 14.73 -1.00
C LYS A 9 -27.92 14.25 -1.73
N ILE A 10 -27.66 12.94 -1.79
CA ILE A 10 -26.47 12.36 -2.43
C ILE A 10 -26.92 11.35 -3.51
N PRO A 11 -27.48 11.83 -4.62
CA PRO A 11 -27.97 10.95 -5.68
C PRO A 11 -26.87 10.08 -6.31
N ALA A 12 -25.63 10.56 -6.32
CA ALA A 12 -24.47 9.85 -6.86
C ALA A 12 -24.18 8.52 -6.15
N LEU A 13 -24.54 8.37 -4.87
CA LEU A 13 -24.35 7.12 -4.12
C LEU A 13 -25.11 5.93 -4.75
N ARG A 14 -26.26 6.21 -5.38
CA ARG A 14 -27.07 5.19 -6.06
C ARG A 14 -26.39 4.59 -7.30
N ILE A 15 -25.38 5.29 -7.84
CA ILE A 15 -24.59 4.87 -8.99
C ILE A 15 -23.27 4.28 -8.50
N VAL A 16 -22.58 4.97 -7.59
CA VAL A 16 -21.22 4.61 -7.19
C VAL A 16 -21.16 3.29 -6.42
N VAL A 17 -22.13 3.02 -5.52
CA VAL A 17 -22.15 1.77 -4.75
C VAL A 17 -22.32 0.54 -5.65
N PRO A 18 -23.30 0.48 -6.58
CA PRO A 18 -23.38 -0.63 -7.53
C PRO A 18 -22.17 -0.69 -8.48
N PHE A 19 -21.61 0.45 -8.89
CA PHE A 19 -20.41 0.49 -9.72
C PHE A 19 -19.21 -0.16 -9.00
N MET A 20 -18.97 0.17 -7.72
CA MET A 20 -17.95 -0.46 -6.89
C MET A 20 -18.21 -1.97 -6.73
N ALA A 21 -19.47 -2.36 -6.52
CA ALA A 21 -19.84 -3.77 -6.46
C ALA A 21 -19.50 -4.51 -7.77
N GLY A 22 -19.69 -3.88 -8.93
CA GLY A 22 -19.30 -4.44 -10.23
C GLY A 22 -17.79 -4.68 -10.35
N ILE A 23 -16.96 -3.76 -9.85
CA ILE A 23 -15.50 -3.93 -9.80
C ILE A 23 -15.12 -5.12 -8.90
N LEU A 24 -15.75 -5.23 -7.71
CA LEU A 24 -15.51 -6.34 -6.79
C LEU A 24 -15.90 -7.70 -7.37
N VAL A 25 -17.05 -7.75 -8.08
CA VAL A 25 -17.53 -8.96 -8.76
C VAL A 25 -16.54 -9.40 -9.83
N HIS A 26 -15.94 -8.46 -10.60
CA HIS A 26 -14.88 -8.80 -11.54
C HIS A 26 -13.67 -9.45 -10.87
N GLY A 27 -13.27 -8.96 -9.68
CA GLY A 27 -12.18 -9.56 -8.91
C GLY A 27 -12.45 -11.02 -8.46
N LEU A 28 -13.72 -11.40 -8.32
CA LEU A 28 -14.13 -12.77 -7.99
C LEU A 28 -14.33 -13.65 -9.24
N TRP A 29 -14.88 -13.08 -10.31
CA TRP A 29 -15.24 -13.77 -11.55
C TRP A 29 -14.70 -13.02 -12.77
N HIS A 30 -13.62 -13.51 -13.35
CA HIS A 30 -12.93 -12.94 -14.53
C HIS A 30 -13.67 -13.20 -15.83
N CYS A 31 -14.98 -12.89 -15.89
CA CYS A 31 -15.82 -13.17 -17.06
C CYS A 31 -16.02 -11.89 -17.90
N TRP A 32 -15.53 -11.87 -19.14
CA TRP A 32 -15.55 -10.68 -19.99
C TRP A 32 -16.93 -10.38 -20.63
N TRP A 33 -17.78 -11.39 -20.84
CA TRP A 33 -19.10 -11.23 -21.48
C TRP A 33 -20.23 -10.94 -20.48
N ALA A 34 -20.10 -11.29 -19.22
CA ALA A 34 -21.12 -11.12 -18.20
C ALA A 34 -21.60 -9.65 -18.03
N PRO A 35 -20.73 -8.61 -18.04
CA PRO A 35 -21.20 -7.23 -17.97
C PRO A 35 -22.06 -6.83 -19.15
N LEU A 36 -21.81 -7.35 -20.36
CA LEU A 36 -22.64 -7.06 -21.54
C LEU A 36 -24.06 -7.64 -21.39
N LEU A 37 -24.17 -8.84 -20.83
CA LEU A 37 -25.47 -9.44 -20.51
C LEU A 37 -26.22 -8.60 -19.47
N LEU A 38 -25.56 -8.13 -18.43
CA LEU A 38 -26.17 -7.27 -17.41
C LEU A 38 -26.62 -5.92 -17.98
N ILE A 39 -25.88 -5.35 -18.92
CA ILE A 39 -26.30 -4.13 -19.64
C ILE A 39 -27.59 -4.40 -20.41
N ALA A 40 -27.66 -5.53 -21.13
CA ALA A 40 -28.88 -5.91 -21.86
C ALA A 40 -30.07 -6.09 -20.90
N VAL A 41 -29.90 -6.74 -19.76
CA VAL A 41 -30.91 -6.88 -18.70
C VAL A 41 -31.33 -5.51 -18.16
N ALA A 42 -30.40 -4.60 -17.92
CA ALA A 42 -30.73 -3.24 -17.46
C ALA A 42 -31.57 -2.47 -18.49
N ILE A 43 -31.24 -2.59 -19.77
CA ILE A 43 -32.00 -1.95 -20.87
C ILE A 43 -33.41 -2.54 -20.96
N VAL A 44 -33.53 -3.87 -20.96
CA VAL A 44 -34.85 -4.54 -21.04
C VAL A 44 -35.72 -4.17 -19.84
N THR A 45 -35.17 -4.20 -18.62
CA THR A 45 -35.92 -3.81 -17.43
C THR A 45 -36.31 -2.34 -17.44
N TYR A 46 -35.47 -1.45 -17.95
CA TYR A 46 -35.79 -0.03 -18.13
C TYR A 46 -36.93 0.16 -19.14
N ILE A 47 -36.87 -0.50 -20.31
CA ILE A 47 -37.90 -0.43 -21.35
C ILE A 47 -39.23 -0.97 -20.82
N TRP A 48 -39.20 -2.11 -20.14
CA TRP A 48 -40.38 -2.71 -19.52
C TRP A 48 -41.03 -1.78 -18.49
N LEU A 49 -40.22 -1.23 -17.54
CA LEU A 49 -40.72 -0.26 -16.56
C LEU A 49 -41.27 1.01 -17.21
N SER A 50 -40.63 1.51 -18.27
CA SER A 50 -41.10 2.69 -19.00
C SER A 50 -42.43 2.44 -19.72
N ALA A 51 -42.64 1.22 -20.25
CA ALA A 51 -43.86 0.82 -20.88
C ALA A 51 -45.04 0.70 -19.88
N VAL A 52 -44.79 0.07 -18.72
CA VAL A 52 -45.79 -0.11 -17.64
C VAL A 52 -46.13 1.23 -16.95
N SER A 53 -45.22 2.18 -16.94
CA SER A 53 -45.36 3.48 -16.26
C SER A 53 -45.96 4.59 -17.16
N LYS A 54 -46.52 4.27 -18.34
CA LYS A 54 -47.08 5.28 -19.27
C LYS A 54 -48.26 6.06 -18.67
N SER A 55 -49.11 5.44 -17.83
CA SER A 55 -50.21 6.12 -17.15
C SER A 55 -49.70 7.00 -15.97
N PRO A 56 -50.40 8.11 -15.64
CA PRO A 56 -50.06 8.96 -14.51
C PRO A 56 -50.01 8.19 -13.14
N GLN A 57 -50.97 7.28 -12.96
CA GLN A 57 -51.03 6.39 -11.76
C GLN A 57 -49.91 5.36 -11.78
N GLY A 58 -49.55 4.80 -12.95
CA GLY A 58 -48.41 3.93 -13.13
C GLY A 58 -47.10 4.61 -12.82
N ARG A 59 -46.88 5.87 -13.25
CA ARG A 59 -45.67 6.64 -12.91
C ARG A 59 -45.47 6.80 -11.42
N MET A 60 -46.52 7.11 -10.65
CA MET A 60 -46.39 7.23 -9.18
C MET A 60 -46.05 5.89 -8.53
N ARG A 61 -46.71 4.79 -8.97
CA ARG A 61 -46.54 3.45 -8.42
C ARG A 61 -45.18 2.85 -8.72
N TRP A 62 -44.66 3.01 -9.94
CA TRP A 62 -43.42 2.37 -10.40
C TRP A 62 -42.17 3.25 -10.34
N LYS A 63 -42.30 4.54 -9.95
CA LYS A 63 -41.17 5.49 -9.88
C LYS A 63 -39.98 4.99 -9.06
N SER A 64 -40.25 4.32 -7.95
CA SER A 64 -39.19 3.81 -7.05
C SER A 64 -38.41 2.64 -7.66
N PHE A 65 -39.00 1.90 -8.60
CA PHE A 65 -38.37 0.74 -9.22
C PHE A 65 -37.35 1.08 -10.31
N PHE A 66 -37.35 2.33 -10.82
CA PHE A 66 -36.33 2.79 -11.78
C PHE A 66 -34.90 2.79 -11.22
N ILE A 67 -34.75 2.65 -9.91
CA ILE A 67 -33.45 2.46 -9.28
C ILE A 67 -32.83 1.09 -9.66
N ILE A 68 -33.65 0.08 -9.98
CA ILE A 68 -33.17 -1.29 -10.26
C ILE A 68 -32.36 -1.33 -11.57
N PRO A 69 -32.88 -0.91 -12.73
CA PRO A 69 -32.10 -0.89 -13.97
C PRO A 69 -30.90 0.06 -13.88
N LEU A 70 -31.01 1.17 -13.13
CA LEU A 70 -29.90 2.06 -12.88
C LEU A 70 -28.78 1.35 -12.09
N ALA A 71 -29.13 0.61 -11.05
CA ALA A 71 -28.16 -0.13 -10.23
C ALA A 71 -27.52 -1.28 -11.02
N ILE A 72 -28.31 -2.06 -11.79
CA ILE A 72 -27.78 -3.13 -12.65
C ILE A 72 -26.85 -2.54 -13.71
N GLY A 73 -27.23 -1.45 -14.36
CA GLY A 73 -26.41 -0.76 -15.35
C GLY A 73 -25.10 -0.22 -14.76
N ALA A 74 -25.16 0.40 -13.58
CA ALA A 74 -23.98 0.89 -12.89
C ALA A 74 -23.05 -0.25 -12.47
N LEU A 75 -23.59 -1.37 -11.97
CA LEU A 75 -22.80 -2.57 -11.63
C LEU A 75 -22.13 -3.14 -12.89
N ALA A 76 -22.87 -3.28 -13.97
CA ALA A 76 -22.33 -3.77 -15.24
C ALA A 76 -21.23 -2.87 -15.81
N LEU A 77 -21.41 -1.54 -15.73
CA LEU A 77 -20.39 -0.56 -16.14
C LEU A 77 -19.14 -0.64 -15.26
N GLY A 78 -19.28 -0.81 -13.95
CA GLY A 78 -18.14 -1.02 -13.05
C GLY A 78 -17.34 -2.28 -13.39
N TRP A 79 -18.05 -3.38 -13.66
CA TRP A 79 -17.43 -4.62 -14.12
C TRP A 79 -16.73 -4.45 -15.47
N LEU A 80 -17.40 -3.83 -16.44
CA LEU A 80 -16.83 -3.57 -17.78
C LEU A 80 -15.58 -2.69 -17.70
N CYS A 81 -15.59 -1.63 -16.88
CA CYS A 81 -14.41 -0.80 -16.66
C CYS A 81 -13.24 -1.62 -16.07
N ALA A 82 -13.52 -2.54 -15.14
CA ALA A 82 -12.49 -3.42 -14.58
C ALA A 82 -11.90 -4.36 -15.63
N VAL A 83 -12.72 -4.90 -16.55
CA VAL A 83 -12.24 -5.73 -17.66
C VAL A 83 -11.35 -4.93 -18.62
N ILE A 84 -11.77 -3.72 -19.00
CA ILE A 84 -11.04 -2.88 -19.96
C ILE A 84 -9.67 -2.42 -19.41
N HIS A 85 -9.60 -2.13 -18.11
CA HIS A 85 -8.36 -1.63 -17.49
C HIS A 85 -7.51 -2.75 -16.86
N CYS A 86 -7.90 -4.02 -17.05
CA CYS A 86 -7.08 -5.14 -16.60
C CYS A 86 -5.77 -5.15 -17.42
N PRO A 87 -4.59 -5.16 -16.78
CA PRO A 87 -3.32 -5.24 -17.50
C PRO A 87 -3.27 -6.50 -18.37
N PRO A 88 -2.83 -6.38 -19.62
CA PRO A 88 -2.78 -7.49 -20.56
C PRO A 88 -1.88 -8.61 -20.04
N GLN A 89 -2.23 -9.84 -20.37
CA GLN A 89 -1.41 -11.02 -20.13
C GLN A 89 -0.56 -11.27 -21.37
N LEU A 90 0.76 -11.44 -21.16
CA LEU A 90 1.68 -11.84 -22.20
C LEU A 90 1.72 -13.38 -22.28
N THR A 91 1.73 -13.92 -23.48
CA THR A 91 1.95 -15.35 -23.70
C THR A 91 3.39 -15.75 -23.38
N ASP A 92 3.65 -17.04 -23.20
CA ASP A 92 5.00 -17.54 -22.90
C ASP A 92 6.01 -17.18 -24.01
N GLU A 93 5.60 -17.28 -25.28
CA GLU A 93 6.42 -16.84 -26.42
C GLU A 93 6.73 -15.34 -26.38
N GLN A 94 5.76 -14.54 -25.98
CA GLN A 94 5.96 -13.09 -25.86
C GLN A 94 6.89 -12.72 -24.71
N ARG A 95 6.89 -13.51 -23.62
CA ARG A 95 7.77 -13.30 -22.45
C ARG A 95 9.22 -13.70 -22.67
N HIS A 96 9.51 -14.57 -23.68
CA HIS A 96 10.84 -15.14 -23.96
C HIS A 96 11.29 -14.87 -25.40
N ARG A 97 10.92 -13.72 -25.97
CA ARG A 97 11.39 -13.28 -27.28
C ARG A 97 12.91 -12.99 -27.29
N ASP A 98 13.52 -12.94 -28.46
CA ASP A 98 14.95 -12.62 -28.59
C ASP A 98 15.27 -11.20 -28.09
N VAL A 99 14.44 -10.21 -28.42
CA VAL A 99 14.63 -8.82 -28.00
C VAL A 99 13.29 -8.17 -27.74
N MET A 100 13.23 -7.37 -26.69
CA MET A 100 12.09 -6.52 -26.35
C MET A 100 12.55 -5.08 -26.20
N ALA A 101 11.72 -4.14 -26.69
CA ALA A 101 11.98 -2.72 -26.57
C ALA A 101 10.89 -2.02 -25.74
N GLY A 102 11.30 -1.03 -24.95
CA GLY A 102 10.36 -0.28 -24.12
C GLY A 102 10.87 1.11 -23.76
N ARG A 103 9.93 1.94 -23.28
CA ARG A 103 10.23 3.29 -22.78
C ARG A 103 10.33 3.27 -21.26
N VAL A 104 11.41 3.80 -20.73
CA VAL A 104 11.59 4.01 -19.30
C VAL A 104 10.63 5.11 -18.82
N MET A 105 9.70 4.74 -17.96
CA MET A 105 8.74 5.67 -17.36
C MET A 105 9.24 6.26 -16.04
N ASN A 106 9.94 5.47 -15.25
CA ASN A 106 10.51 5.88 -13.97
C ASN A 106 11.82 5.14 -13.68
N VAL A 107 12.74 5.80 -13.02
CA VAL A 107 14.01 5.24 -12.55
C VAL A 107 14.12 5.46 -11.05
N GLU A 108 14.26 4.39 -10.30
CA GLU A 108 14.49 4.41 -8.85
C GLU A 108 15.89 3.83 -8.59
N TYR A 109 16.78 4.61 -7.99
CA TYR A 109 18.11 4.18 -7.60
C TYR A 109 18.15 3.73 -6.17
N THR A 110 18.85 2.64 -5.91
CA THR A 110 19.27 2.17 -4.59
C THR A 110 20.79 2.07 -4.58
N ASP A 111 21.42 1.84 -3.42
CA ASP A 111 22.88 1.89 -3.27
C ASP A 111 23.63 1.01 -4.27
N PHE A 112 23.09 -0.15 -4.65
CA PHE A 112 23.76 -1.15 -5.51
C PHE A 112 22.89 -1.63 -6.67
N SER A 113 21.71 -1.04 -6.88
CA SER A 113 20.77 -1.50 -7.90
C SER A 113 19.93 -0.36 -8.43
N MET A 114 19.36 -0.55 -9.61
CA MET A 114 18.45 0.38 -10.24
C MET A 114 17.18 -0.37 -10.61
N ARG A 115 16.02 0.24 -10.30
CA ARG A 115 14.70 -0.26 -10.68
C ARG A 115 14.10 0.62 -11.76
N LEU A 116 13.81 0.03 -12.89
CA LEU A 116 13.22 0.70 -14.05
C LEU A 116 11.76 0.23 -14.19
N THR A 117 10.82 1.18 -14.21
CA THR A 117 9.48 0.90 -14.70
C THR A 117 9.48 1.17 -16.20
N VAL A 118 9.33 0.13 -17.01
CA VAL A 118 9.41 0.21 -18.47
C VAL A 118 8.04 -0.10 -19.07
N GLU A 119 7.58 0.74 -19.98
CA GLU A 119 6.40 0.52 -20.80
C GLU A 119 6.84 -0.11 -22.14
N ILE A 120 6.33 -1.29 -22.44
CA ILE A 120 6.65 -1.98 -23.72
C ILE A 120 6.09 -1.17 -24.88
N ILE A 121 6.95 -0.91 -25.89
CA ILE A 121 6.60 -0.16 -27.12
C ILE A 121 6.91 -1.05 -28.34
N ASP A 122 6.35 -2.21 -28.35
CA ASP A 122 6.44 -3.09 -29.50
C ASP A 122 5.07 -3.13 -30.20
N ASN A 123 5.02 -2.92 -31.50
CA ASN A 123 3.76 -2.91 -32.27
C ASN A 123 3.03 -4.25 -32.24
N ASP A 124 3.78 -5.33 -32.04
CA ASP A 124 3.27 -6.70 -31.99
C ASP A 124 2.83 -7.15 -30.59
N LEU A 125 3.06 -6.32 -29.57
CA LEU A 125 2.75 -6.63 -28.18
C LEU A 125 1.74 -5.65 -27.60
N PRO A 126 0.88 -6.11 -26.68
CA PRO A 126 0.03 -5.18 -25.96
C PRO A 126 0.89 -4.29 -25.05
N SER A 127 0.54 -3.01 -24.97
CA SER A 127 1.23 -2.08 -24.07
C SER A 127 1.08 -2.54 -22.63
N ALA A 128 2.17 -3.04 -22.06
CA ALA A 128 2.27 -3.52 -20.69
C ALA A 128 3.43 -2.82 -19.98
N LYS A 129 3.27 -2.67 -18.64
CA LYS A 129 4.35 -2.15 -17.80
C LYS A 129 5.08 -3.31 -17.15
N VAL A 130 6.39 -3.28 -17.20
CA VAL A 130 7.28 -4.27 -16.61
C VAL A 130 8.25 -3.61 -15.63
N LEU A 131 8.65 -4.33 -14.61
CA LEU A 131 9.65 -3.90 -13.64
C LEU A 131 10.97 -4.59 -13.94
N LEU A 132 11.96 -3.83 -14.42
CA LEU A 132 13.31 -4.32 -14.60
C LEU A 132 14.15 -3.89 -13.40
N SER A 133 14.73 -4.87 -12.69
CA SER A 133 15.63 -4.63 -11.57
C SER A 133 17.03 -4.98 -12.00
N THR A 134 17.94 -3.97 -12.06
CA THR A 134 19.32 -4.21 -12.49
C THR A 134 20.26 -4.30 -11.29
N ARG A 135 21.20 -5.22 -11.33
CA ARG A 135 22.35 -5.22 -10.43
C ARG A 135 23.41 -4.28 -11.01
N GLY A 136 23.73 -3.23 -10.26
CA GLY A 136 24.53 -2.09 -10.71
C GLY A 136 23.65 -0.90 -11.10
N CYS A 137 24.26 0.28 -11.13
CA CYS A 137 23.60 1.54 -11.45
C CYS A 137 24.23 2.18 -12.69
N ASP A 138 23.39 2.56 -13.65
CA ASP A 138 23.75 3.45 -14.73
C ASP A 138 23.09 4.82 -14.49
N TYR A 139 23.87 5.79 -14.05
CA TYR A 139 23.40 7.13 -13.74
C TYR A 139 23.04 7.97 -14.98
N THR A 140 23.36 7.48 -16.18
CA THR A 140 22.95 8.10 -17.45
C THR A 140 21.49 7.78 -17.80
N MET A 141 20.94 6.71 -17.20
CA MET A 141 19.57 6.29 -17.42
C MET A 141 18.58 7.36 -16.95
N ARG A 142 17.66 7.76 -17.83
CA ARG A 142 16.63 8.77 -17.57
C ARG A 142 15.26 8.29 -18.02
N ALA A 143 14.21 8.86 -17.43
CA ALA A 143 12.86 8.65 -17.93
C ALA A 143 12.74 9.20 -19.36
N GLY A 144 12.10 8.41 -20.25
CA GLY A 144 12.02 8.70 -21.67
C GLY A 144 13.10 8.02 -22.53
N ASN A 145 14.13 7.39 -21.94
CA ASN A 145 15.03 6.54 -22.69
C ASN A 145 14.26 5.35 -23.28
N LEU A 146 14.55 5.03 -24.53
CA LEU A 146 14.16 3.77 -25.14
C LEU A 146 15.24 2.75 -24.83
N VAL A 147 14.85 1.63 -24.26
CA VAL A 147 15.76 0.56 -23.88
C VAL A 147 15.40 -0.73 -24.59
N ALA A 148 16.42 -1.52 -24.92
CA ALA A 148 16.26 -2.85 -25.47
C ALA A 148 16.99 -3.86 -24.56
N TRP A 149 16.35 -5.02 -24.34
CA TRP A 149 16.89 -6.10 -23.53
C TRP A 149 16.42 -7.47 -24.04
N HIS A 150 17.05 -8.54 -23.58
CA HIS A 150 16.58 -9.91 -23.80
C HIS A 150 15.54 -10.26 -22.73
N PRO A 151 14.26 -10.44 -23.10
CA PRO A 151 13.22 -10.69 -22.12
C PRO A 151 13.26 -12.14 -21.60
N ALA A 152 13.17 -12.27 -20.29
CA ALA A 152 12.81 -13.46 -19.55
C ALA A 152 11.88 -13.01 -18.42
N LEU A 153 10.68 -12.59 -18.83
CA LEU A 153 9.74 -11.94 -17.93
C LEU A 153 9.02 -12.97 -17.05
N GLU A 154 9.14 -12.81 -15.74
CA GLU A 154 8.44 -13.62 -14.76
C GLU A 154 7.25 -12.86 -14.19
N GLU A 155 6.16 -13.57 -13.90
CA GLU A 155 5.07 -12.97 -13.15
C GLU A 155 5.54 -12.67 -11.73
N ILE A 156 5.18 -11.49 -11.21
CA ILE A 156 5.47 -11.15 -9.82
C ILE A 156 4.64 -12.06 -8.94
N ALA A 157 5.30 -13.05 -8.34
CA ALA A 157 4.67 -13.99 -7.42
C ALA A 157 4.65 -13.43 -6.00
N GLN A 158 3.65 -13.85 -5.23
CA GLN A 158 3.69 -13.70 -3.78
C GLN A 158 4.74 -14.62 -3.20
N MET A 159 5.41 -14.22 -2.14
CA MET A 159 6.35 -15.10 -1.45
C MET A 159 5.65 -16.27 -0.75
N GLY A 160 4.33 -16.17 -0.53
CA GLY A 160 3.54 -17.20 0.12
C GLY A 160 3.82 -17.35 1.61
N ASN A 161 4.30 -16.29 2.25
CA ASN A 161 4.48 -16.28 3.70
C ASN A 161 3.13 -16.01 4.39
N PRO A 162 2.84 -16.65 5.52
CA PRO A 162 1.61 -16.41 6.24
C PRO A 162 1.56 -14.97 6.79
N GLY A 163 0.44 -14.28 6.56
CA GLY A 163 0.27 -12.90 6.99
C GLY A 163 1.08 -11.86 6.22
N GLU A 164 1.64 -12.22 5.08
CA GLU A 164 2.38 -11.30 4.21
C GLU A 164 1.44 -10.34 3.49
N MET A 165 1.91 -9.11 3.26
CA MET A 165 1.23 -8.16 2.39
C MET A 165 1.26 -8.67 0.95
N ASP A 166 0.12 -8.65 0.27
CA ASP A 166 0.03 -8.96 -1.17
C ASP A 166 0.78 -7.92 -2.02
N TYR A 167 2.10 -8.12 -2.16
CA TYR A 167 2.97 -7.23 -2.93
C TYR A 167 2.68 -7.32 -4.43
N ALA A 168 2.39 -8.50 -4.95
CA ALA A 168 2.04 -8.71 -6.36
C ALA A 168 0.74 -7.99 -6.71
N GLY A 169 -0.31 -8.18 -5.90
CA GLY A 169 -1.57 -7.45 -6.04
C GLY A 169 -1.39 -5.95 -5.85
N HIS A 170 -0.54 -5.51 -4.94
CA HIS A 170 -0.23 -4.09 -4.77
C HIS A 170 0.39 -3.48 -6.04
N LEU A 171 1.39 -4.10 -6.65
CA LEU A 171 1.99 -3.62 -7.90
C LEU A 171 1.01 -3.67 -9.08
N LEU A 172 0.24 -4.75 -9.18
CA LEU A 172 -0.79 -4.91 -10.19
C LEU A 172 -1.84 -3.80 -10.10
N HIS A 173 -2.38 -3.55 -8.90
CA HIS A 173 -3.47 -2.60 -8.68
C HIS A 173 -3.01 -1.15 -8.62
N SER A 174 -1.81 -0.86 -8.08
CA SER A 174 -1.35 0.53 -7.93
C SER A 174 -0.57 1.05 -9.12
N ARG A 175 0.20 0.19 -9.81
CA ARG A 175 1.12 0.58 -10.89
C ARG A 175 0.83 -0.10 -12.23
N SER A 176 -0.13 -1.04 -12.28
CA SER A 176 -0.44 -1.88 -13.45
C SER A 176 0.77 -2.69 -13.93
N ILE A 177 1.61 -3.16 -12.99
CA ILE A 177 2.79 -3.97 -13.25
C ILE A 177 2.47 -5.41 -12.85
N ARG A 178 2.61 -6.33 -13.82
CA ARG A 178 2.39 -7.78 -13.62
C ARG A 178 3.70 -8.56 -13.69
N TYR A 179 4.65 -8.10 -14.49
CA TYR A 179 5.88 -8.82 -14.80
C TYR A 179 7.11 -8.11 -14.28
N GLN A 180 8.11 -8.88 -13.89
CA GLN A 180 9.42 -8.40 -13.48
C GLN A 180 10.53 -9.22 -14.13
N GLN A 181 11.72 -8.64 -14.17
CA GLN A 181 12.94 -9.34 -14.55
C GLN A 181 14.13 -8.77 -13.82
N HIS A 182 15.06 -9.65 -13.42
CA HIS A 182 16.34 -9.27 -12.84
C HIS A 182 17.43 -9.36 -13.90
N LEU A 183 18.20 -8.28 -14.08
CA LEU A 183 19.20 -8.15 -15.15
C LEU A 183 20.51 -7.60 -14.57
N LEU A 184 21.60 -7.76 -15.30
CA LEU A 184 22.81 -6.96 -15.10
C LEU A 184 22.63 -5.62 -15.83
N VAL A 185 23.29 -4.56 -15.36
CA VAL A 185 23.13 -3.22 -15.92
C VAL A 185 23.52 -3.13 -17.40
N ASP A 186 24.52 -3.90 -17.81
CA ASP A 186 25.03 -4.01 -19.19
C ASP A 186 24.10 -4.77 -20.14
N GLN A 187 23.14 -5.54 -19.61
CA GLN A 187 22.11 -6.23 -20.41
C GLN A 187 20.97 -5.30 -20.85
N VAL A 188 20.89 -4.09 -20.31
CA VAL A 188 19.89 -3.08 -20.68
C VAL A 188 20.58 -2.02 -21.53
N LYS A 189 20.31 -1.99 -22.83
CA LYS A 189 20.94 -1.05 -23.78
C LYS A 189 20.02 0.11 -24.09
N ILE A 190 20.54 1.34 -24.00
CA ILE A 190 19.81 2.54 -24.44
C ILE A 190 19.90 2.60 -25.96
N VAL A 191 18.76 2.55 -26.66
CA VAL A 191 18.65 2.57 -28.12
C VAL A 191 18.13 3.91 -28.65
N GLY A 192 17.62 4.78 -27.77
CA GLY A 192 17.12 6.08 -28.20
C GLY A 192 16.48 6.87 -27.04
N TYR A 193 15.86 8.00 -27.40
CA TYR A 193 15.17 8.86 -26.45
C TYR A 193 13.84 9.36 -27.03
N SER A 194 12.73 9.06 -26.38
CA SER A 194 11.38 9.48 -26.80
C SER A 194 10.58 9.93 -25.57
N PRO A 195 10.74 11.19 -25.14
CA PRO A 195 10.12 11.69 -23.93
C PRO A 195 8.62 12.00 -24.13
N THR A 196 7.81 11.57 -23.19
CA THR A 196 6.43 12.02 -23.01
C THR A 196 6.36 13.18 -22.01
N LEU A 197 5.20 13.82 -21.87
CA LEU A 197 5.01 14.84 -20.84
C LEU A 197 5.33 14.30 -19.44
N LEU A 198 4.88 13.09 -19.12
CA LEU A 198 5.13 12.44 -17.83
C LEU A 198 6.61 12.21 -17.57
N THR A 199 7.36 11.71 -18.57
CA THR A 199 8.80 11.46 -18.43
C THR A 199 9.60 12.76 -18.36
N ARG A 200 9.20 13.82 -19.07
CA ARG A 200 9.80 15.17 -18.91
C ARG A 200 9.62 15.70 -17.50
N MET A 201 8.41 15.56 -16.91
CA MET A 201 8.16 15.98 -15.53
C MET A 201 8.93 15.12 -14.52
N ALA A 202 9.10 13.82 -14.78
CA ALA A 202 9.92 12.94 -13.95
C ALA A 202 11.40 13.37 -13.95
N ASN A 203 11.94 13.72 -15.10
CA ASN A 203 13.31 14.23 -15.23
C ASN A 203 13.45 15.59 -14.53
N LEU A 204 12.54 16.55 -14.77
CA LEU A 204 12.54 17.84 -14.07
C LEU A 204 12.52 17.67 -12.55
N ARG A 205 11.70 16.75 -12.06
CA ARG A 205 11.63 16.42 -10.62
C ARG A 205 12.97 15.89 -10.10
N ARG A 206 13.65 14.99 -10.88
CA ARG A 206 14.96 14.48 -10.53
C ARG A 206 16.02 15.59 -10.50
N ASP A 207 16.02 16.48 -11.50
CA ASP A 207 16.96 17.58 -11.55
C ASP A 207 16.77 18.53 -10.37
N LEU A 208 15.53 18.89 -10.03
CA LEU A 208 15.19 19.66 -8.82
C LEU A 208 15.63 18.96 -7.53
N GLN A 209 15.43 17.65 -7.45
CA GLN A 209 15.88 16.85 -6.32
C GLN A 209 17.40 16.93 -6.13
N LEU A 210 18.17 16.82 -7.20
CA LEU A 210 19.62 16.98 -7.15
C LEU A 210 20.04 18.39 -6.73
N MET A 211 19.30 19.41 -7.20
CA MET A 211 19.53 20.79 -6.74
C MET A 211 19.31 20.92 -5.22
N VAL A 212 18.24 20.33 -4.66
CA VAL A 212 17.97 20.36 -3.22
C VAL A 212 19.10 19.67 -2.43
N PHE A 213 19.59 18.52 -2.89
CA PHE A 213 20.68 17.82 -2.21
C PHE A 213 22.03 18.52 -2.26
N ASN A 214 22.20 19.46 -3.20
CA ASN A 214 23.40 20.32 -3.28
C ASN A 214 23.32 21.58 -2.43
N THR A 215 22.27 21.79 -1.63
CA THR A 215 22.12 22.94 -0.73
C THR A 215 22.71 22.66 0.65
N ARG A 216 22.74 23.69 1.51
CA ARG A 216 23.28 23.61 2.88
C ARG A 216 22.24 23.18 3.92
N LEU A 217 21.04 22.81 3.49
CA LEU A 217 20.03 22.24 4.40
C LEU A 217 20.53 20.96 5.08
N SER A 218 20.09 20.72 6.29
CA SER A 218 20.35 19.46 6.97
C SER A 218 19.81 18.27 6.15
N PRO A 219 20.46 17.08 6.19
CA PRO A 219 20.04 15.92 5.39
C PRO A 219 18.56 15.55 5.58
N GLY A 220 18.06 15.63 6.82
CA GLY A 220 16.65 15.37 7.10
C GLY A 220 15.70 16.40 6.50
N ALA A 221 16.07 17.70 6.54
CA ALA A 221 15.27 18.75 5.91
C ALA A 221 15.28 18.65 4.38
N GLN A 222 16.43 18.29 3.77
CA GLN A 222 16.52 18.01 2.32
C GLN A 222 15.55 16.89 1.91
N GLN A 223 15.59 15.76 2.61
CA GLN A 223 14.69 14.62 2.38
C GLN A 223 13.22 15.02 2.56
N PHE A 224 12.94 15.85 3.58
CA PHE A 224 11.58 16.28 3.87
C PHE A 224 11.05 17.27 2.83
N VAL A 225 11.87 18.21 2.34
CA VAL A 225 11.53 19.09 1.21
C VAL A 225 11.25 18.26 -0.05
N VAL A 226 12.13 17.31 -0.37
CA VAL A 226 11.95 16.43 -1.54
C VAL A 226 10.66 15.62 -1.42
N ALA A 227 10.37 15.06 -0.26
CA ALA A 227 9.16 14.27 -0.04
C ALA A 227 7.88 15.10 -0.21
N LEU A 228 7.83 16.28 0.41
CA LEU A 228 6.61 17.09 0.49
C LEU A 228 6.40 18.01 -0.73
N MET A 229 7.47 18.46 -1.38
CA MET A 229 7.38 19.35 -2.54
C MET A 229 7.46 18.60 -3.87
N LEU A 230 8.34 17.61 -3.98
CA LEU A 230 8.58 16.87 -5.21
C LEU A 230 7.86 15.51 -5.26
N GLY A 231 7.29 15.07 -4.13
CA GLY A 231 6.50 13.84 -4.06
C GLY A 231 7.31 12.54 -3.99
N ASN A 232 8.60 12.60 -3.68
CA ASN A 232 9.45 11.44 -3.57
C ASN A 232 9.76 11.09 -2.09
N SER A 233 8.80 10.45 -1.43
CA SER A 233 8.95 10.01 -0.04
C SER A 233 9.88 8.80 0.13
N ASN A 234 10.31 8.13 -0.96
CA ASN A 234 11.19 6.96 -0.87
C ASN A 234 12.59 7.29 -0.33
N LEU A 235 12.98 8.55 -0.39
CA LEU A 235 14.28 9.04 0.07
C LEU A 235 14.34 9.33 1.57
N ILE A 236 13.19 9.37 2.25
CA ILE A 236 13.17 9.51 3.71
C ILE A 236 13.75 8.23 4.31
N ASP A 237 14.68 8.40 5.23
CA ASP A 237 15.31 7.29 5.93
C ASP A 237 14.29 6.42 6.69
N LYS A 238 14.66 5.16 6.91
CA LYS A 238 13.76 4.18 7.52
C LYS A 238 13.40 4.55 8.97
N ALA A 239 14.36 5.09 9.73
CA ALA A 239 14.17 5.47 11.12
C ALA A 239 13.14 6.62 11.24
N THR A 240 13.32 7.71 10.50
CA THR A 240 12.36 8.83 10.45
C THR A 240 10.97 8.34 10.03
N ARG A 241 10.87 7.47 9.03
CA ARG A 241 9.57 6.92 8.61
C ARG A 241 8.88 6.13 9.72
N GLN A 242 9.64 5.35 10.50
CA GLN A 242 9.12 4.61 11.66
C GLN A 242 8.64 5.54 12.77
N GLU A 243 9.39 6.58 13.08
CA GLU A 243 9.02 7.58 14.08
C GLU A 243 7.70 8.30 13.72
N PHE A 244 7.54 8.72 12.45
CA PHE A 244 6.30 9.33 11.97
C PHE A 244 5.12 8.32 12.00
N SER A 245 5.38 7.06 11.70
CA SER A 245 4.36 6.01 11.75
C SER A 245 3.91 5.74 13.18
N ALA A 246 4.85 5.65 14.12
CA ALA A 246 4.58 5.46 15.54
C ALA A 246 3.74 6.61 16.12
N ALA A 247 4.09 7.86 15.79
CA ALA A 247 3.31 9.04 16.15
C ALA A 247 1.92 9.11 15.45
N GLY A 248 1.64 8.23 14.47
CA GLY A 248 0.38 8.21 13.70
C GLY A 248 0.25 9.30 12.66
N VAL A 249 1.37 9.91 12.26
CA VAL A 249 1.43 10.99 11.28
C VAL A 249 2.20 10.59 10.01
N ALA A 250 2.32 9.30 9.72
CA ALA A 250 2.94 8.79 8.49
C ALA A 250 2.33 9.41 7.21
N HIS A 251 1.05 9.80 7.26
CA HIS A 251 0.35 10.46 6.16
C HIS A 251 0.91 11.86 5.84
N VAL A 252 1.65 12.48 6.74
CA VAL A 252 2.35 13.77 6.52
C VAL A 252 3.55 13.58 5.59
N LEU A 253 4.25 12.44 5.66
CA LEU A 253 5.41 12.12 4.80
C LEU A 253 5.02 11.88 3.34
N ALA A 254 3.78 11.54 3.09
CA ALA A 254 3.26 11.36 1.73
C ALA A 254 2.54 12.63 1.29
N LEU A 255 2.63 12.98 0.00
CA LEU A 255 1.81 14.03 -0.56
C LEU A 255 0.32 13.75 -0.30
N SER A 256 -0.31 14.61 0.49
CA SER A 256 -1.70 14.47 0.90
C SER A 256 -2.61 15.49 0.22
N GLY A 257 -3.92 15.28 0.32
CA GLY A 257 -4.91 16.26 -0.13
C GLY A 257 -4.78 17.62 0.54
N LEU A 258 -4.25 17.68 1.76
CA LEU A 258 -3.95 18.92 2.47
C LEU A 258 -2.87 19.74 1.75
N HIS A 259 -1.79 19.10 1.28
CA HIS A 259 -0.73 19.74 0.50
C HIS A 259 -1.27 20.38 -0.77
N VAL A 260 -2.09 19.61 -1.53
CA VAL A 260 -2.75 20.11 -2.75
C VAL A 260 -3.68 21.27 -2.41
N GLY A 261 -4.41 21.18 -1.30
CA GLY A 261 -5.29 22.25 -0.83
C GLY A 261 -4.52 23.55 -0.49
N PHE A 262 -3.36 23.44 0.14
CA PHE A 262 -2.50 24.61 0.42
C PHE A 262 -1.91 25.20 -0.85
N ILE A 263 -1.41 24.39 -1.76
CA ILE A 263 -0.90 24.86 -3.05
C ILE A 263 -2.03 25.56 -3.83
N ALA A 264 -3.22 24.97 -3.83
CA ALA A 264 -4.41 25.58 -4.43
C ALA A 264 -4.72 26.95 -3.81
N LEU A 265 -4.65 27.03 -2.47
CA LEU A 265 -4.90 28.28 -1.74
C LEU A 265 -3.86 29.35 -2.05
N ILE A 266 -2.57 28.98 -2.11
CA ILE A 266 -1.49 29.90 -2.48
C ILE A 266 -1.71 30.43 -3.89
N ILE A 267 -1.97 29.56 -4.86
CA ILE A 267 -2.22 29.96 -6.26
C ILE A 267 -3.48 30.81 -6.34
N TRP A 268 -4.55 30.39 -5.65
CA TRP A 268 -5.79 31.15 -5.57
C TRP A 268 -5.56 32.56 -5.02
N TRP A 269 -4.76 32.70 -3.97
CA TRP A 269 -4.45 33.99 -3.38
C TRP A 269 -3.56 34.83 -4.29
N LEU A 270 -2.55 34.23 -4.93
CA LEU A 270 -1.68 34.93 -5.89
C LEU A 270 -2.46 35.49 -7.10
N LEU A 271 -3.50 34.79 -7.53
CA LEU A 271 -4.36 35.19 -8.63
C LEU A 271 -5.51 36.13 -8.20
N PHE A 272 -5.51 36.62 -6.94
CA PHE A 272 -6.53 37.51 -6.43
C PHE A 272 -6.71 38.83 -7.26
N PRO A 273 -5.67 39.40 -7.89
CA PRO A 273 -5.85 40.56 -8.76
C PRO A 273 -6.82 40.35 -9.93
N LEU A 274 -7.00 39.10 -10.39
CA LEU A 274 -7.97 38.77 -11.44
C LEU A 274 -9.43 39.02 -11.03
N ASP A 275 -9.72 39.02 -9.73
CA ASP A 275 -11.07 39.35 -9.23
C ASP A 275 -11.41 40.83 -9.45
N TYR A 276 -10.43 41.73 -9.31
CA TYR A 276 -10.63 43.18 -9.60
C TYR A 276 -10.86 43.43 -11.09
N LEU A 277 -10.31 42.56 -11.95
CA LEU A 277 -10.53 42.63 -13.40
C LEU A 277 -11.84 41.94 -13.83
N GLY A 278 -12.66 41.48 -12.89
CA GLY A 278 -13.91 40.74 -13.18
C GLY A 278 -13.70 39.33 -13.73
N LEU A 279 -12.47 38.81 -13.73
CA LEU A 279 -12.08 37.55 -14.37
C LEU A 279 -12.12 36.36 -13.38
N LYS A 280 -13.12 36.29 -12.51
CA LYS A 280 -13.28 35.23 -11.49
C LYS A 280 -13.27 33.81 -12.07
N LYS A 281 -13.91 33.61 -13.23
CA LYS A 281 -13.93 32.29 -13.91
C LYS A 281 -12.52 31.92 -14.39
N MET A 282 -11.75 32.89 -14.90
CA MET A 282 -10.37 32.65 -15.34
C MET A 282 -9.45 32.29 -14.17
N ARG A 283 -9.61 32.95 -13.01
CA ARG A 283 -8.91 32.59 -11.77
C ARG A 283 -9.15 31.13 -11.37
N LEU A 284 -10.42 30.68 -11.42
CA LEU A 284 -10.78 29.28 -11.16
C LEU A 284 -10.10 28.31 -12.14
N VAL A 285 -10.18 28.59 -13.44
CA VAL A 285 -9.61 27.75 -14.49
C VAL A 285 -8.08 27.67 -14.36
N ILE A 286 -7.41 28.79 -14.15
CA ILE A 286 -5.94 28.82 -13.98
C ILE A 286 -5.53 28.05 -12.73
N THR A 287 -6.25 28.22 -11.61
CA THR A 287 -5.95 27.49 -10.37
C THR A 287 -6.11 25.98 -10.61
N LEU A 288 -7.19 25.54 -11.25
CA LEU A 288 -7.41 24.13 -11.53
C LEU A 288 -6.35 23.55 -12.48
N ALA A 289 -5.99 24.30 -13.54
CA ALA A 289 -4.94 23.90 -14.47
C ALA A 289 -3.57 23.78 -13.75
N ALA A 290 -3.24 24.70 -12.86
CA ALA A 290 -2.01 24.67 -12.08
C ALA A 290 -1.97 23.46 -11.12
N ILE A 291 -3.08 23.12 -10.45
CA ILE A 291 -3.17 21.95 -9.58
C ILE A 291 -3.07 20.66 -10.41
N ALA A 292 -3.70 20.60 -11.59
CA ALA A 292 -3.59 19.47 -12.51
C ALA A 292 -2.14 19.28 -12.99
N LEU A 293 -1.45 20.40 -13.31
CA LEU A 293 -0.04 20.36 -13.69
C LEU A 293 0.83 19.89 -12.51
N PHE A 294 0.54 20.34 -11.29
CA PHE A 294 1.20 19.86 -10.09
C PHE A 294 0.99 18.36 -9.87
N ALA A 295 -0.22 17.84 -10.14
CA ALA A 295 -0.49 16.41 -10.07
C ALA A 295 0.36 15.60 -11.08
N VAL A 296 0.51 16.12 -12.30
CA VAL A 296 1.40 15.51 -13.33
C VAL A 296 2.86 15.60 -12.90
N PHE A 297 3.29 16.77 -12.39
CA PHE A 297 4.64 16.98 -11.88
C PHE A 297 5.02 16.02 -10.76
N THR A 298 4.11 15.75 -9.81
CA THR A 298 4.33 14.81 -8.70
C THR A 298 4.16 13.34 -9.07
N GLY A 299 3.98 13.03 -10.36
CA GLY A 299 3.88 11.66 -10.87
C GLY A 299 2.51 11.01 -10.68
N LEU A 300 1.44 11.83 -10.67
CA LEU A 300 0.05 11.37 -10.54
C LEU A 300 -0.18 10.51 -9.28
N SER A 301 0.45 10.89 -8.17
CA SER A 301 0.26 10.14 -6.93
C SER A 301 -1.23 10.06 -6.58
N PRO A 302 -1.74 8.89 -6.13
CA PRO A 302 -3.18 8.68 -5.93
C PRO A 302 -3.83 9.71 -5.01
N SER A 303 -3.12 10.19 -4.00
CA SER A 303 -3.61 11.21 -3.06
C SER A 303 -3.79 12.58 -3.70
N VAL A 304 -2.81 12.98 -4.55
CA VAL A 304 -2.85 14.26 -5.28
C VAL A 304 -3.95 14.25 -6.33
N VAL A 305 -4.07 13.15 -7.10
CA VAL A 305 -5.13 13.00 -8.12
C VAL A 305 -6.51 13.11 -7.48
N ARG A 306 -6.75 12.42 -6.36
CA ARG A 306 -8.04 12.52 -5.62
C ARG A 306 -8.35 13.95 -5.21
N ALA A 307 -7.38 14.64 -4.60
CA ALA A 307 -7.57 16.03 -4.16
C ALA A 307 -7.83 16.97 -5.33
N THR A 308 -7.10 16.82 -6.44
CA THR A 308 -7.29 17.60 -7.67
C THR A 308 -8.70 17.44 -8.23
N ILE A 309 -9.18 16.19 -8.33
CA ILE A 309 -10.53 15.89 -8.82
C ILE A 309 -11.60 16.45 -7.87
N MET A 310 -11.42 16.29 -6.55
CA MET A 310 -12.37 16.83 -5.56
C MET A 310 -12.46 18.37 -5.63
N ILE A 311 -11.31 19.05 -5.70
CA ILE A 311 -11.24 20.51 -5.87
C ILE A 311 -11.91 20.91 -7.20
N GLY A 312 -11.67 20.15 -8.27
CA GLY A 312 -12.31 20.34 -9.55
C GLY A 312 -13.84 20.30 -9.47
N PHE A 313 -14.41 19.32 -8.77
CA PHE A 313 -15.88 19.24 -8.57
C PHE A 313 -16.42 20.40 -7.73
N VAL A 314 -15.70 20.84 -6.70
CA VAL A 314 -16.08 22.01 -5.90
C VAL A 314 -16.08 23.27 -6.77
N PHE A 315 -15.04 23.47 -7.59
CA PHE A 315 -14.94 24.61 -8.50
C PHE A 315 -16.00 24.57 -9.61
N ALA A 316 -16.24 23.40 -10.20
CA ALA A 316 -17.32 23.22 -11.17
C ALA A 316 -18.68 23.62 -10.58
N ALA A 317 -18.98 23.20 -9.35
CA ALA A 317 -20.21 23.57 -8.67
C ALA A 317 -20.34 25.09 -8.49
N GLN A 318 -19.24 25.79 -8.20
CA GLN A 318 -19.22 27.26 -8.10
C GLN A 318 -19.50 27.94 -9.46
N VAL A 319 -18.88 27.43 -10.55
CA VAL A 319 -19.08 27.97 -11.91
C VAL A 319 -20.53 27.80 -12.35
N PHE A 320 -21.16 26.66 -12.04
CA PHE A 320 -22.54 26.39 -12.40
C PHE A 320 -23.56 26.94 -11.39
N HIS A 321 -23.12 27.79 -10.44
CA HIS A 321 -23.98 28.38 -9.39
C HIS A 321 -24.83 27.35 -8.63
N ARG A 322 -24.32 26.12 -8.49
CA ARG A 322 -24.98 25.05 -7.73
C ARG A 322 -24.39 24.98 -6.32
N ARG A 323 -25.25 24.77 -5.33
CA ARG A 323 -24.77 24.48 -3.97
C ARG A 323 -24.04 23.13 -4.02
N SER A 324 -22.72 23.15 -3.87
CA SER A 324 -21.96 21.91 -3.74
C SER A 324 -22.24 21.30 -2.37
N ILE A 325 -22.86 20.12 -2.38
CA ILE A 325 -22.86 19.29 -1.19
C ILE A 325 -21.51 18.58 -1.23
N SER A 326 -20.61 18.93 -0.32
CA SER A 326 -19.23 18.40 -0.29
C SER A 326 -19.20 16.87 -0.34
N LEU A 327 -20.18 16.20 0.27
CA LEU A 327 -20.30 14.75 0.26
C LEU A 327 -20.67 14.20 -1.14
N ASN A 328 -21.48 14.91 -1.93
CA ASN A 328 -21.76 14.51 -3.32
C ASN A 328 -20.53 14.71 -4.22
N ALA A 329 -19.74 15.75 -3.99
CA ALA A 329 -18.46 15.95 -4.68
C ALA A 329 -17.46 14.84 -4.37
N LEU A 330 -17.39 14.37 -3.12
CA LEU A 330 -16.58 13.23 -2.71
C LEU A 330 -16.98 11.95 -3.47
N VAL A 331 -18.28 11.64 -3.52
CA VAL A 331 -18.81 10.46 -4.20
C VAL A 331 -18.59 10.53 -5.72
N MET A 332 -18.75 11.71 -6.32
CA MET A 332 -18.46 11.92 -7.75
C MET A 332 -16.97 11.79 -8.06
N ALA A 333 -16.11 12.25 -7.14
CA ALA A 333 -14.66 12.06 -7.27
C ALA A 333 -14.28 10.58 -7.21
N ALA A 334 -14.93 9.81 -6.32
CA ALA A 334 -14.74 8.36 -6.27
C ALA A 334 -15.12 7.70 -7.59
N LEU A 335 -16.30 8.05 -8.15
CA LEU A 335 -16.74 7.52 -9.44
C LEU A 335 -15.74 7.86 -10.55
N ALA A 336 -15.34 9.13 -10.65
CA ALA A 336 -14.40 9.57 -11.68
C ALA A 336 -13.07 8.79 -11.60
N ILE A 337 -12.52 8.60 -10.40
CA ILE A 337 -11.27 7.84 -10.23
C ILE A 337 -11.48 6.37 -10.63
N LEU A 338 -12.57 5.75 -10.19
CA LEU A 338 -12.84 4.34 -10.45
C LEU A 338 -13.19 4.04 -11.92
N VAL A 339 -13.68 5.00 -12.68
CA VAL A 339 -13.86 4.87 -14.13
C VAL A 339 -12.51 4.78 -14.85
N PHE A 340 -11.52 5.60 -14.45
CA PHE A 340 -10.19 5.60 -15.07
C PHE A 340 -9.22 4.60 -14.47
N SER A 341 -9.41 4.21 -13.21
CA SER A 341 -8.58 3.27 -12.48
C SER A 341 -9.42 2.42 -11.53
N PRO A 342 -10.13 1.39 -12.04
CA PRO A 342 -10.97 0.52 -11.21
C PRO A 342 -10.19 -0.17 -10.08
N SER A 343 -8.93 -0.52 -10.35
CA SER A 343 -8.02 -1.14 -9.39
C SER A 343 -7.71 -0.27 -8.16
N ALA A 344 -7.93 1.06 -8.25
CA ALA A 344 -7.77 1.96 -7.11
C ALA A 344 -8.67 1.57 -5.92
N LEU A 345 -9.79 0.88 -6.15
CA LEU A 345 -10.69 0.39 -5.09
C LEU A 345 -9.99 -0.51 -4.08
N TYR A 346 -9.04 -1.34 -4.55
CA TYR A 346 -8.24 -2.24 -3.71
C TYR A 346 -7.08 -1.52 -3.01
N GLY A 347 -6.74 -0.31 -3.46
CA GLY A 347 -5.63 0.47 -2.92
C GLY A 347 -5.92 1.01 -1.52
N VAL A 348 -5.07 0.67 -0.54
CA VAL A 348 -5.17 1.13 0.86
C VAL A 348 -5.30 2.66 0.96
N GLY A 349 -4.53 3.38 0.15
CA GLY A 349 -4.60 4.84 0.10
C GLY A 349 -5.95 5.39 -0.36
N PHE A 350 -6.63 4.73 -1.30
CA PHE A 350 -7.99 5.09 -1.71
C PHE A 350 -8.97 4.86 -0.55
N GLN A 351 -8.95 3.69 0.06
CA GLN A 351 -9.85 3.31 1.15
C GLN A 351 -9.70 4.27 2.35
N LEU A 352 -8.48 4.47 2.86
CA LEU A 352 -8.22 5.36 3.99
C LEU A 352 -8.65 6.81 3.71
N SER A 353 -8.35 7.33 2.51
CA SER A 353 -8.68 8.72 2.17
C SER A 353 -10.19 8.96 2.04
N PHE A 354 -10.93 8.10 1.32
CA PHE A 354 -12.37 8.30 1.13
C PHE A 354 -13.16 8.08 2.41
N ILE A 355 -12.77 7.10 3.23
CA ILE A 355 -13.39 6.83 4.53
C ILE A 355 -13.13 8.01 5.49
N THR A 356 -11.89 8.50 5.57
CA THR A 356 -11.55 9.64 6.44
C THR A 356 -12.30 10.90 6.06
N VAL A 357 -12.25 11.30 4.77
CA VAL A 357 -12.93 12.52 4.32
C VAL A 357 -14.44 12.37 4.45
N GLY A 358 -15.00 11.20 4.12
CA GLY A 358 -16.40 10.91 4.31
C GLY A 358 -16.85 11.04 5.77
N ALA A 359 -16.08 10.46 6.70
CA ALA A 359 -16.34 10.56 8.14
C ALA A 359 -16.29 12.03 8.63
N VAL A 360 -15.27 12.77 8.24
CA VAL A 360 -15.12 14.19 8.59
C VAL A 360 -16.27 15.04 8.03
N LEU A 361 -16.70 14.80 6.78
CA LEU A 361 -17.81 15.52 6.18
C LEU A 361 -19.16 15.17 6.82
N ILE A 362 -19.35 13.94 7.28
CA ILE A 362 -20.58 13.51 7.96
C ILE A 362 -20.62 14.02 9.38
N LEU A 363 -19.57 13.79 10.17
CA LEU A 363 -19.51 14.09 11.60
C LEU A 363 -19.14 15.56 11.90
N GLY A 364 -18.39 16.21 11.03
CA GLY A 364 -18.09 17.64 11.14
C GLY A 364 -19.31 18.56 11.03
N GLN A 365 -20.48 18.02 10.62
CA GLN A 365 -21.76 18.75 10.62
C GLN A 365 -22.55 18.60 11.95
N VAL A 366 -22.06 17.79 12.89
CA VAL A 366 -22.71 17.67 14.21
C VAL A 366 -22.51 18.98 14.96
N PRO A 367 -23.59 19.66 15.44
CA PRO A 367 -23.45 20.91 16.17
C PRO A 367 -22.58 20.69 17.40
N HIS A 368 -21.53 21.47 17.52
CA HIS A 368 -20.64 21.43 18.68
C HIS A 368 -21.21 22.40 19.73
N SER A 369 -21.67 21.86 20.84
CA SER A 369 -22.11 22.64 22.01
C SER A 369 -20.94 23.33 22.76
N LEU A 370 -19.72 23.21 22.21
CA LEU A 370 -18.48 23.71 22.79
C LEU A 370 -17.99 25.01 22.13
N GLU A 371 -18.90 25.84 21.61
CA GLU A 371 -18.50 27.13 21.06
C GLU A 371 -18.02 28.08 22.16
N SER A 372 -16.75 28.44 22.10
CA SER A 372 -16.14 29.45 22.97
C SER A 372 -16.21 30.83 22.33
N LYS A 373 -16.20 31.88 23.14
CA LYS A 373 -16.05 33.25 22.65
C LYS A 373 -14.72 33.49 21.93
N TYR A 374 -13.72 32.64 22.18
CA TYR A 374 -12.36 32.79 21.62
C TYR A 374 -12.21 31.98 20.36
N LYS A 375 -11.92 32.62 19.23
CA LYS A 375 -11.72 32.00 17.93
C LYS A 375 -10.61 30.94 17.93
N ILE A 376 -9.55 31.14 18.72
CA ILE A 376 -8.42 30.20 18.85
C ILE A 376 -8.89 28.89 19.48
N ILE A 377 -9.67 28.97 20.57
CA ILE A 377 -10.21 27.76 21.25
C ILE A 377 -11.11 26.98 20.31
N ASN A 378 -11.98 27.66 19.56
CA ASN A 378 -12.86 27.00 18.59
C ASN A 378 -12.06 26.31 17.48
N ARG A 379 -10.96 26.92 17.02
CA ARG A 379 -10.07 26.31 16.01
C ARG A 379 -9.36 25.08 16.56
N LEU A 380 -8.82 25.14 17.78
CA LEU A 380 -8.19 24.01 18.45
C LEU A 380 -9.20 22.86 18.69
N THR A 381 -10.38 23.16 19.21
CA THR A 381 -11.45 22.17 19.43
C THR A 381 -11.85 21.49 18.11
N SER A 382 -12.05 22.27 17.04
CA SER A 382 -12.31 21.71 15.69
C SER A 382 -11.20 20.77 15.22
N THR A 383 -9.94 21.15 15.42
CA THR A 383 -8.80 20.31 15.01
C THR A 383 -8.78 19.00 15.80
N VAL A 384 -9.01 19.05 17.11
CA VAL A 384 -9.08 17.84 17.96
C VAL A 384 -10.24 16.94 17.52
N ILE A 385 -11.42 17.49 17.30
CA ILE A 385 -12.61 16.70 16.88
C ILE A 385 -12.34 16.06 15.51
N VAL A 386 -11.84 16.80 14.53
CA VAL A 386 -11.50 16.26 13.20
C VAL A 386 -10.46 15.15 13.32
N SER A 387 -9.44 15.32 14.17
CA SER A 387 -8.41 14.29 14.39
C SER A 387 -8.97 13.04 15.05
N ILE A 388 -9.87 13.16 16.03
CA ILE A 388 -10.55 12.02 16.66
C ILE A 388 -11.43 11.29 15.64
N VAL A 389 -12.21 12.02 14.86
CA VAL A 389 -13.07 11.44 13.82
C VAL A 389 -12.23 10.71 12.76
N ALA A 390 -11.13 11.30 12.32
CA ALA A 390 -10.21 10.69 11.38
C ALA A 390 -9.56 9.41 11.97
N MET A 391 -9.11 9.47 13.22
CA MET A 391 -8.54 8.32 13.92
C MET A 391 -9.55 7.16 14.02
N LEU A 392 -10.77 7.44 14.50
CA LEU A 392 -11.83 6.43 14.60
C LEU A 392 -12.24 5.87 13.22
N ALA A 393 -12.21 6.68 12.17
CA ALA A 393 -12.53 6.23 10.83
C ALA A 393 -11.46 5.31 10.23
N THR A 394 -10.19 5.43 10.65
CA THR A 394 -9.06 4.72 10.04
C THR A 394 -8.47 3.61 10.90
N VAL A 395 -8.72 3.58 12.21
CA VAL A 395 -8.04 2.68 13.15
C VAL A 395 -8.16 1.21 12.77
N ALA A 396 -9.35 0.74 12.37
CA ALA A 396 -9.56 -0.66 12.00
C ALA A 396 -8.79 -1.05 10.73
N LEU A 397 -8.77 -0.17 9.72
CA LEU A 397 -7.98 -0.39 8.50
C LEU A 397 -6.48 -0.28 8.77
N SER A 398 -6.04 0.66 9.61
CA SER A 398 -4.64 0.78 10.00
C SER A 398 -4.15 -0.46 10.74
N ALA A 399 -4.95 -0.97 11.69
CA ALA A 399 -4.65 -2.22 12.37
C ALA A 399 -4.62 -3.43 11.43
N HIS A 400 -5.54 -3.47 10.44
CA HIS A 400 -5.61 -4.56 9.48
C HIS A 400 -4.42 -4.59 8.50
N TYR A 401 -4.01 -3.42 7.96
CA TYR A 401 -2.96 -3.36 6.93
C TYR A 401 -1.55 -3.17 7.50
N PHE A 402 -1.42 -2.44 8.60
CA PHE A 402 -0.12 -2.05 9.15
C PHE A 402 0.18 -2.68 10.51
N HIS A 403 -0.78 -3.36 11.12
CA HIS A 403 -0.67 -4.01 12.42
C HIS A 403 -0.22 -3.09 13.57
N THR A 404 -0.44 -1.78 13.39
CA THR A 404 -0.07 -0.72 14.33
C THR A 404 -1.26 0.21 14.56
N VAL A 405 -1.44 0.64 15.80
CA VAL A 405 -2.42 1.65 16.19
C VAL A 405 -1.71 2.74 16.98
N SER A 406 -1.76 3.99 16.51
CA SER A 406 -1.23 5.14 17.23
C SER A 406 -2.34 5.77 18.06
N LEU A 407 -2.18 5.77 19.39
CA LEU A 407 -3.13 6.37 20.31
C LEU A 407 -2.94 7.90 20.44
N MET A 408 -1.73 8.38 20.23
CA MET A 408 -1.36 9.78 20.37
C MET A 408 -1.40 10.58 19.06
N SER A 409 -1.98 10.01 17.99
CA SER A 409 -2.10 10.68 16.69
C SER A 409 -2.84 12.03 16.75
N VAL A 410 -3.79 12.17 17.69
CA VAL A 410 -4.52 13.43 17.91
C VAL A 410 -3.57 14.52 18.41
N LEU A 411 -2.69 14.18 19.37
CA LEU A 411 -1.69 15.11 19.91
C LEU A 411 -0.64 15.46 18.86
N ALA A 412 -0.15 14.47 18.12
CA ALA A 412 0.80 14.68 17.02
C ALA A 412 0.20 15.63 15.95
N ASN A 413 -1.05 15.39 15.55
CA ASN A 413 -1.74 16.28 14.60
C ASN A 413 -1.89 17.70 15.14
N LEU A 414 -2.18 17.88 16.44
CA LEU A 414 -2.33 19.20 17.06
C LEU A 414 -1.02 19.99 17.03
N LEU A 415 0.14 19.32 17.18
CA LEU A 415 1.46 19.96 17.15
C LEU A 415 1.95 20.22 15.73
N ILE A 416 1.72 19.30 14.80
CA ILE A 416 2.34 19.31 13.47
C ILE A 416 1.49 20.05 12.44
N LEU A 417 0.14 19.83 12.41
CA LEU A 417 -0.71 20.39 11.37
C LEU A 417 -0.70 21.92 11.29
N PRO A 418 -0.57 22.70 12.38
CA PRO A 418 -0.48 24.17 12.28
C PRO A 418 0.82 24.66 11.64
N VAL A 419 1.92 23.89 11.78
CA VAL A 419 3.26 24.26 11.31
C VAL A 419 3.52 23.80 9.88
N LEU A 420 2.85 22.71 9.45
CA LEU A 420 3.02 22.14 8.12
C LEU A 420 2.77 23.15 6.97
N PRO A 421 1.73 24.02 6.99
CA PRO A 421 1.54 25.04 5.97
C PRO A 421 2.71 26.01 5.85
N VAL A 422 3.34 26.37 7.00
CA VAL A 422 4.51 27.24 7.02
C VAL A 422 5.68 26.53 6.32
N PHE A 423 5.93 25.27 6.64
CA PHE A 423 6.95 24.46 5.96
C PHE A 423 6.71 24.39 4.45
N LEU A 424 5.46 24.16 4.02
CA LEU A 424 5.09 24.08 2.61
C LEU A 424 5.30 25.43 1.88
N ALA A 425 4.97 26.54 2.52
CA ALA A 425 5.18 27.86 1.94
C ALA A 425 6.68 28.20 1.81
N LEU A 426 7.46 27.93 2.85
CA LEU A 426 8.92 28.09 2.83
C LEU A 426 9.56 27.19 1.80
N GLY A 427 9.15 25.90 1.71
CA GLY A 427 9.63 24.93 0.73
C GLY A 427 9.31 25.34 -0.72
N ALA A 428 8.11 25.86 -0.98
CA ALA A 428 7.75 26.38 -2.30
C ALA A 428 8.60 27.60 -2.68
N LEU A 429 8.78 28.55 -1.77
CA LEU A 429 9.67 29.70 -1.97
C LEU A 429 11.12 29.25 -2.19
N PHE A 430 11.58 28.28 -1.42
CA PHE A 430 12.93 27.73 -1.54
C PHE A 430 13.18 27.09 -2.93
N LEU A 431 12.22 26.31 -3.44
CA LEU A 431 12.33 25.76 -4.79
C LEU A 431 12.44 26.87 -5.85
N LEU A 432 11.69 27.95 -5.72
CA LEU A 432 11.80 29.11 -6.63
C LEU A 432 13.18 29.77 -6.55
N VAL A 433 13.72 29.92 -5.34
CA VAL A 433 15.03 30.54 -5.10
C VAL A 433 16.16 29.70 -5.70
N ILE A 434 16.17 28.38 -5.49
CA ILE A 434 17.21 27.50 -6.02
C ILE A 434 17.14 27.38 -7.56
N VAL A 435 15.93 27.37 -8.13
CA VAL A 435 15.74 27.38 -9.61
C VAL A 435 16.26 28.68 -10.21
N ALA A 436 16.14 29.81 -9.49
CA ALA A 436 16.73 31.09 -9.92
C ALA A 436 18.27 31.13 -9.73
N GLY A 437 18.89 30.05 -9.23
CA GLY A 437 20.32 29.99 -8.97
C GLY A 437 20.78 30.84 -7.77
N LEU A 438 19.85 31.24 -6.92
CA LEU A 438 20.11 32.06 -5.75
C LEU A 438 20.30 31.20 -4.51
N HIS A 439 21.17 31.65 -3.61
CA HIS A 439 21.34 31.09 -2.27
C HIS A 439 20.84 32.10 -1.23
N TRP A 440 19.89 31.68 -0.39
CA TRP A 440 19.34 32.53 0.66
C TRP A 440 19.46 31.81 2.03
N PRO A 441 20.58 32.07 2.76
CA PRO A 441 20.88 31.36 4.02
C PRO A 441 19.78 31.50 5.09
N VAL A 442 19.11 32.66 5.15
CA VAL A 442 18.01 32.88 6.11
C VAL A 442 16.82 31.95 5.82
N LEU A 443 16.53 31.68 4.54
CA LEU A 443 15.45 30.79 4.14
C LEU A 443 15.81 29.32 4.47
N GLU A 444 17.06 28.94 4.21
CA GLU A 444 17.58 27.61 4.58
C GLU A 444 17.51 27.41 6.11
N TRP A 445 17.97 28.38 6.89
CA TRP A 445 17.85 28.36 8.34
C TRP A 445 16.39 28.25 8.82
N ALA A 446 15.47 28.99 8.22
CA ALA A 446 14.05 28.93 8.56
C ALA A 446 13.44 27.53 8.31
N ILE A 447 13.78 26.90 7.16
CA ILE A 447 13.35 25.55 6.83
C ILE A 447 13.89 24.54 7.84
N ASP A 448 15.18 24.60 8.16
CA ASP A 448 15.82 23.71 9.14
C ASP A 448 15.21 23.87 10.54
N THR A 449 14.89 25.11 10.93
CA THR A 449 14.23 25.40 12.22
C THR A 449 12.85 24.76 12.28
N VAL A 450 12.04 24.93 11.24
CA VAL A 450 10.69 24.33 11.18
C VAL A 450 10.77 22.80 11.12
N TYR A 451 11.70 22.25 10.36
CA TYR A 451 11.93 20.79 10.32
C TYR A 451 12.34 20.25 11.70
N SER A 452 13.29 20.91 12.37
CA SER A 452 13.75 20.54 13.71
C SER A 452 12.61 20.56 14.73
N TYR A 453 11.70 21.54 14.63
CA TYR A 453 10.50 21.58 15.47
C TYR A 453 9.59 20.37 15.20
N ILE A 454 9.33 20.04 13.92
CA ILE A 454 8.49 18.88 13.56
C ILE A 454 9.10 17.59 14.10
N HIS A 455 10.41 17.41 13.93
CA HIS A 455 11.12 16.22 14.42
C HIS A 455 11.10 16.14 15.96
N TRP A 456 11.34 17.27 16.66
CA TRP A 456 11.20 17.36 18.11
C TRP A 456 9.79 17.00 18.58
N ALA A 457 8.75 17.53 17.94
CA ALA A 457 7.35 17.26 18.30
C ALA A 457 7.02 15.76 18.18
N ILE A 458 7.54 15.08 17.14
CA ILE A 458 7.37 13.64 16.95
C ILE A 458 8.10 12.86 18.04
N GLY A 459 9.35 13.23 18.34
CA GLY A 459 10.13 12.61 19.42
C GLY A 459 9.42 12.77 20.77
N ALA A 460 8.87 13.94 21.06
CA ALA A 460 8.12 14.20 22.28
C ALA A 460 6.84 13.35 22.38
N VAL A 461 6.11 13.17 21.27
CA VAL A 461 4.92 12.29 21.24
C VAL A 461 5.32 10.83 21.43
N ASN A 462 6.38 10.37 20.76
CA ASN A 462 6.84 8.98 20.82
C ASN A 462 7.43 8.63 22.20
N SER A 463 7.92 9.59 22.97
CA SER A 463 8.41 9.38 24.34
C SER A 463 7.30 9.10 25.36
N ILE A 464 6.04 9.36 25.00
CA ILE A 464 4.89 9.07 25.86
C ILE A 464 4.66 7.55 25.90
N PRO A 465 4.61 6.93 27.10
CA PRO A 465 4.28 5.51 27.20
C PRO A 465 2.97 5.18 26.50
N LEU A 466 2.92 4.05 25.80
CA LEU A 466 1.76 3.60 25.03
C LEU A 466 1.33 4.58 23.90
N SER A 467 2.23 5.42 23.40
CA SER A 467 1.95 6.30 22.25
C SER A 467 1.44 5.52 21.04
N HIS A 468 1.93 4.31 20.86
CA HIS A 468 1.50 3.38 19.82
C HIS A 468 1.49 1.94 20.35
N VAL A 469 0.65 1.13 19.75
CA VAL A 469 0.57 -0.31 20.01
C VAL A 469 0.87 -1.04 18.70
N ASN A 470 1.92 -1.84 18.72
CA ASN A 470 2.29 -2.71 17.60
C ASN A 470 1.70 -4.11 17.81
N GLY A 471 1.69 -4.94 16.76
CA GLY A 471 1.21 -6.31 16.85
C GLY A 471 -0.32 -6.44 16.93
N VAL A 472 -1.08 -5.41 16.57
CA VAL A 472 -2.55 -5.48 16.58
C VAL A 472 -3.05 -6.21 15.33
N TYR A 473 -3.61 -7.39 15.52
CA TYR A 473 -4.24 -8.14 14.43
C TYR A 473 -5.74 -7.90 14.38
N VAL A 474 -6.24 -7.46 13.22
CA VAL A 474 -7.68 -7.33 12.93
C VAL A 474 -7.98 -8.06 11.63
N SER A 475 -8.84 -9.07 11.67
CA SER A 475 -9.27 -9.80 10.47
C SER A 475 -10.16 -8.94 9.57
N THR A 476 -10.32 -9.31 8.30
CA THR A 476 -11.25 -8.65 7.38
C THR A 476 -12.68 -8.62 7.91
N LEU A 477 -13.15 -9.72 8.54
CA LEU A 477 -14.47 -9.74 9.17
C LEU A 477 -14.54 -8.77 10.37
N GLY A 478 -13.47 -8.66 11.16
CA GLY A 478 -13.36 -7.69 12.25
C GLY A 478 -13.48 -6.25 11.75
N VAL A 479 -12.84 -5.92 10.63
CA VAL A 479 -12.97 -4.61 9.98
C VAL A 479 -14.43 -4.33 9.57
N VAL A 480 -15.10 -5.30 8.96
CA VAL A 480 -16.52 -5.16 8.55
C VAL A 480 -17.41 -4.91 9.77
N ILE A 481 -17.26 -5.72 10.83
CA ILE A 481 -18.03 -5.56 12.07
C ILE A 481 -17.77 -4.17 12.69
N TYR A 482 -16.52 -3.73 12.71
CA TYR A 482 -16.15 -2.39 13.21
C TYR A 482 -16.87 -1.28 12.46
N PHE A 483 -16.89 -1.30 11.13
CA PHE A 483 -17.61 -0.28 10.36
C PHE A 483 -19.12 -0.34 10.53
N VAL A 484 -19.68 -1.52 10.74
CA VAL A 484 -21.11 -1.66 11.12
C VAL A 484 -21.36 -0.99 12.46
N ILE A 485 -20.53 -1.25 13.49
CA ILE A 485 -20.61 -0.57 14.79
C ILE A 485 -20.55 0.95 14.61
N LEU A 486 -19.56 1.44 13.88
CA LEU A 486 -19.35 2.87 13.65
C LEU A 486 -20.56 3.50 12.96
N ALA A 487 -21.15 2.83 11.96
CA ALA A 487 -22.36 3.29 11.27
C ALA A 487 -23.55 3.42 12.22
N PHE A 488 -23.77 2.44 13.12
CA PHE A 488 -24.85 2.50 14.09
C PHE A 488 -24.60 3.54 15.20
N VAL A 489 -23.36 3.76 15.61
CA VAL A 489 -22.99 4.88 16.52
C VAL A 489 -23.29 6.23 15.84
N VAL A 490 -22.92 6.41 14.58
CA VAL A 490 -23.24 7.61 13.80
C VAL A 490 -24.76 7.81 13.69
N LEU A 491 -25.50 6.77 13.39
CA LEU A 491 -26.98 6.82 13.34
C LEU A 491 -27.58 7.21 14.70
N TRP A 492 -27.02 6.72 15.78
CA TRP A 492 -27.43 7.12 17.12
C TRP A 492 -27.16 8.61 17.39
N LEU A 493 -25.99 9.10 17.03
CA LEU A 493 -25.65 10.53 17.18
C LEU A 493 -26.64 11.44 16.46
N PHE A 494 -27.13 11.06 15.29
CA PHE A 494 -28.08 11.86 14.52
C PHE A 494 -29.54 11.68 14.93
N ARG A 495 -29.95 10.46 15.32
CA ARG A 495 -31.35 10.14 15.59
C ARG A 495 -31.71 10.11 17.07
N ARG A 496 -30.68 10.04 17.95
CA ARG A 496 -30.85 9.94 19.40
C ARG A 496 -31.75 8.78 19.86
N ASN A 497 -31.87 7.71 19.06
CA ASN A 497 -32.66 6.54 19.40
C ASN A 497 -31.71 5.43 19.92
N TYR A 498 -31.96 5.00 21.15
CA TYR A 498 -31.17 4.01 21.88
C TYR A 498 -31.07 2.65 21.16
N ARG A 499 -32.04 2.29 20.31
CA ARG A 499 -32.01 1.04 19.53
C ARG A 499 -30.75 0.91 18.68
N TYR A 500 -30.27 2.02 18.11
CA TYR A 500 -29.01 2.01 17.35
C TYR A 500 -27.80 1.75 18.24
N LEU A 501 -27.82 2.26 19.48
CA LEU A 501 -26.76 1.99 20.46
C LEU A 501 -26.78 0.53 20.92
N LEU A 502 -27.96 -0.09 21.06
CA LEU A 502 -28.07 -1.51 21.34
C LEU A 502 -27.45 -2.36 20.21
N VAL A 503 -27.74 -2.04 18.94
CA VAL A 503 -27.16 -2.76 17.80
C VAL A 503 -25.63 -2.58 17.77
N ALA A 504 -25.13 -1.36 18.04
CA ALA A 504 -23.70 -1.12 18.15
C ALA A 504 -23.08 -1.93 19.31
N GLY A 505 -23.76 -2.05 20.45
CA GLY A 505 -23.35 -2.88 21.59
C GLY A 505 -23.29 -4.37 21.23
N CYS A 506 -24.31 -4.90 20.55
CA CYS A 506 -24.29 -6.28 20.04
C CYS A 506 -23.15 -6.48 19.05
N GLY A 507 -22.89 -5.51 18.18
CA GLY A 507 -21.74 -5.51 17.27
C GLY A 507 -20.41 -5.57 18.01
N LEU A 508 -20.27 -4.80 19.10
CA LEU A 508 -19.06 -4.81 19.95
C LEU A 508 -18.86 -6.19 20.60
N VAL A 509 -19.91 -6.80 21.14
CA VAL A 509 -19.84 -8.15 21.69
C VAL A 509 -19.43 -9.16 20.60
N ALA A 510 -20.00 -9.02 19.40
CA ALA A 510 -19.63 -9.86 18.25
C ALA A 510 -18.16 -9.68 17.85
N LEU A 511 -17.64 -8.43 17.85
CA LEU A 511 -16.25 -8.14 17.56
C LEU A 511 -15.29 -8.76 18.59
N LEU A 512 -15.60 -8.59 19.88
CA LEU A 512 -14.81 -9.18 20.96
C LEU A 512 -14.87 -10.72 20.94
N GLY A 513 -16.04 -11.30 20.71
CA GLY A 513 -16.21 -12.74 20.55
C GLY A 513 -15.44 -13.30 19.34
N HIS A 514 -15.44 -12.58 18.23
CA HIS A 514 -14.66 -12.95 17.05
C HIS A 514 -13.14 -12.88 17.29
N SER A 515 -12.67 -11.82 17.96
CA SER A 515 -11.25 -11.69 18.32
C SER A 515 -10.82 -12.80 19.29
N PHE A 516 -11.64 -13.10 20.28
CA PHE A 516 -11.41 -14.19 21.24
C PHE A 516 -11.40 -15.58 20.56
N TRP A 517 -12.32 -15.78 19.61
CA TRP A 517 -12.34 -17.00 18.78
C TRP A 517 -11.02 -17.19 17.99
N ILE A 518 -10.51 -16.12 17.38
CA ILE A 518 -9.22 -16.17 16.67
C ILE A 518 -8.08 -16.52 17.63
N ASP A 519 -8.02 -15.87 18.80
CA ASP A 519 -6.94 -16.09 19.77
C ASP A 519 -6.92 -17.53 20.30
N ILE A 520 -8.08 -18.11 20.61
CA ILE A 520 -8.18 -19.52 21.06
C ILE A 520 -7.73 -20.50 19.96
N ASN A 521 -8.12 -20.24 18.70
CA ASN A 521 -7.79 -21.14 17.59
C ASN A 521 -6.40 -20.90 16.98
N THR A 522 -5.69 -19.88 17.43
CA THR A 522 -4.34 -19.60 16.96
C THR A 522 -3.33 -20.45 17.76
N PRO A 523 -2.50 -21.27 17.10
CA PRO A 523 -1.50 -22.10 17.77
C PRO A 523 -0.50 -21.20 18.51
N LYS A 524 -0.36 -21.36 19.83
CA LYS A 524 0.57 -20.56 20.65
C LYS A 524 2.02 -21.03 20.54
N ARG A 525 2.23 -22.14 19.84
CA ARG A 525 3.55 -22.76 19.64
C ARG A 525 3.64 -23.33 18.24
N GLY A 526 4.78 -23.09 17.59
CA GLY A 526 5.01 -23.57 16.25
C GLY A 526 6.40 -23.20 15.71
N MET A 527 6.62 -23.61 14.47
CA MET A 527 7.82 -23.31 13.72
C MET A 527 7.43 -22.92 12.29
N VAL A 528 8.10 -21.92 11.74
CA VAL A 528 7.92 -21.49 10.35
C VAL A 528 9.27 -21.29 9.69
N ILE A 529 9.44 -21.89 8.51
CA ILE A 529 10.56 -21.62 7.62
C ILE A 529 10.05 -20.65 6.55
N PHE A 530 10.49 -19.41 6.62
CA PHE A 530 9.99 -18.37 5.72
C PHE A 530 10.68 -18.38 4.37
N ASN A 531 9.94 -18.02 3.35
CA ASN A 531 10.46 -17.67 2.04
C ASN A 531 10.98 -16.23 2.05
N SER A 532 12.22 -16.00 1.63
CA SER A 532 12.84 -14.69 1.51
C SER A 532 13.84 -14.66 0.36
N PHE A 533 14.05 -13.49 -0.27
CA PHE A 533 15.02 -13.34 -1.37
C PHE A 533 16.49 -13.31 -0.94
N SER A 534 16.75 -13.00 0.33
CA SER A 534 18.13 -12.84 0.82
C SER A 534 18.62 -14.03 1.65
N SER A 535 17.76 -14.60 2.47
CA SER A 535 18.10 -15.62 3.46
C SER A 535 16.95 -16.60 3.66
N THR A 536 17.14 -17.60 4.52
CA THR A 536 16.10 -18.59 4.87
C THR A 536 15.84 -18.55 6.37
N PRO A 537 15.10 -17.55 6.86
CA PRO A 537 14.89 -17.41 8.30
C PRO A 537 13.93 -18.50 8.80
N VAL A 538 14.30 -19.12 9.91
CA VAL A 538 13.51 -20.09 10.65
C VAL A 538 13.07 -19.44 11.96
N LEU A 539 11.76 -19.32 12.15
CA LEU A 539 11.17 -18.82 13.39
C LEU A 539 10.60 -20.00 14.19
N TYR A 540 11.06 -20.17 15.39
CA TYR A 540 10.38 -20.96 16.41
C TYR A 540 9.68 -20.01 17.38
N TYR A 541 8.44 -20.28 17.72
CA TYR A 541 7.70 -19.45 18.67
C TYR A 541 6.99 -20.28 19.72
N ASP A 542 6.97 -19.75 20.94
CA ASP A 542 6.31 -20.36 22.09
C ASP A 542 5.78 -19.26 23.03
N ASN A 543 4.47 -19.27 23.27
CA ASN A 543 3.78 -18.38 24.21
C ASN A 543 4.20 -16.88 24.13
N GLY A 544 4.16 -16.29 22.96
CA GLY A 544 4.43 -14.86 22.73
C GLY A 544 5.90 -14.51 22.53
N LYS A 545 6.83 -15.49 22.63
CA LYS A 545 8.25 -15.30 22.33
C LYS A 545 8.62 -15.99 21.03
N GLY A 546 9.33 -15.28 20.17
CA GLY A 546 9.84 -15.78 18.89
C GLY A 546 11.36 -15.84 18.87
N TYR A 547 11.91 -16.95 18.42
CA TYR A 547 13.35 -17.18 18.27
C TYR A 547 13.65 -17.34 16.77
N VAL A 548 14.39 -16.40 16.22
CA VAL A 548 14.73 -16.38 14.79
C VAL A 548 16.14 -16.89 14.60
N TRP A 549 16.28 -17.93 13.81
CA TRP A 549 17.55 -18.48 13.36
C TRP A 549 17.70 -18.30 11.86
N THR A 550 18.82 -17.71 11.43
CA THR A 550 19.14 -17.52 10.01
C THR A 550 20.34 -18.37 9.65
N PRO A 551 20.13 -19.55 9.02
CA PRO A 551 21.22 -20.49 8.71
C PRO A 551 22.28 -19.95 7.75
N ASP A 552 21.91 -18.97 6.90
CA ASP A 552 22.80 -18.36 5.91
C ASP A 552 23.87 -17.45 6.54
N GLY A 553 23.79 -17.16 7.85
CA GLY A 553 24.71 -16.29 8.58
C GLY A 553 24.59 -14.81 8.14
N GLU A 554 23.48 -14.42 7.54
CA GLU A 554 23.19 -13.00 7.29
C GLU A 554 22.63 -12.37 8.57
N ASP A 555 23.20 -11.24 8.98
CA ASP A 555 22.72 -10.48 10.13
C ASP A 555 21.32 -9.94 9.84
N THR A 556 20.33 -10.61 10.39
CA THR A 556 18.93 -10.15 10.32
C THR A 556 18.66 -9.29 11.53
N ASP A 557 18.45 -7.98 11.33
CA ASP A 557 18.02 -7.08 12.39
C ASP A 557 16.57 -7.41 12.83
N SER A 558 16.35 -7.43 14.16
CA SER A 558 15.05 -7.71 14.78
C SER A 558 13.94 -6.78 14.26
N ALA A 559 14.23 -5.49 14.10
CA ALA A 559 13.27 -4.52 13.59
C ALA A 559 12.92 -4.76 12.11
N THR A 560 13.89 -5.20 11.33
CA THR A 560 13.69 -5.55 9.91
C THR A 560 12.84 -6.82 9.77
N PHE A 561 13.13 -7.86 10.57
CA PHE A 561 12.35 -9.10 10.61
C PHE A 561 10.90 -8.81 11.04
N ALA A 562 10.72 -8.09 12.16
CA ALA A 562 9.40 -7.72 12.67
C ALA A 562 8.56 -6.96 11.64
N ARG A 563 9.18 -6.12 10.82
CA ARG A 563 8.47 -5.38 9.77
C ARG A 563 8.03 -6.26 8.59
N TYR A 564 8.90 -7.16 8.12
CA TYR A 564 8.56 -8.03 6.99
C TYR A 564 7.47 -9.04 7.35
N TYR A 565 7.50 -9.56 8.57
CA TYR A 565 6.57 -10.60 9.04
C TYR A 565 5.56 -10.09 10.07
N ALA A 566 5.32 -8.76 10.10
CA ALA A 566 4.42 -8.11 11.08
C ALA A 566 3.04 -8.75 11.16
N GLY A 567 2.44 -9.13 10.02
CA GLY A 567 1.12 -9.76 9.98
C GLY A 567 1.10 -11.14 10.64
N PHE A 568 2.14 -11.94 10.45
CA PHE A 568 2.28 -13.24 11.11
C PHE A 568 2.50 -13.07 12.60
N LEU A 569 3.45 -12.19 12.99
CA LEU A 569 3.78 -11.94 14.39
C LEU A 569 2.57 -11.42 15.16
N ALA A 570 1.83 -10.46 14.57
CA ALA A 570 0.60 -9.93 15.16
C ALA A 570 -0.49 -11.00 15.31
N ARG A 571 -0.65 -11.88 14.32
CA ARG A 571 -1.63 -12.96 14.37
C ARG A 571 -1.31 -14.00 15.44
N GLN A 572 -0.01 -14.29 15.66
CA GLN A 572 0.46 -15.26 16.64
C GLN A 572 0.69 -14.64 18.03
N ASN A 573 0.38 -13.35 18.22
CA ASN A 573 0.64 -12.59 19.45
C ASN A 573 2.11 -12.73 19.93
N ILE A 574 3.08 -12.61 18.98
CA ILE A 574 4.51 -12.66 19.28
C ILE A 574 5.00 -11.24 19.54
N ASP A 575 5.25 -10.93 20.80
CA ASP A 575 5.65 -9.57 21.23
C ASP A 575 7.15 -9.43 21.39
N GLU A 576 7.84 -10.53 21.70
CA GLU A 576 9.29 -10.55 21.97
C GLU A 576 10.00 -11.39 20.90
N LEU A 577 10.96 -10.76 20.17
CA LEU A 577 11.77 -11.43 19.16
C LEU A 577 13.23 -11.49 19.61
N VAL A 578 13.77 -12.69 19.64
CA VAL A 578 15.17 -12.97 19.92
C VAL A 578 15.85 -13.46 18.65
N ILE A 579 16.78 -12.66 18.11
CA ILE A 579 17.61 -13.11 16.99
C ILE A 579 18.75 -13.96 17.55
N LEU A 580 18.84 -15.18 17.05
CA LEU A 580 19.87 -16.11 17.50
C LEU A 580 21.15 -15.87 16.70
N PRO A 581 22.31 -15.63 17.36
CA PRO A 581 23.58 -15.52 16.67
C PRO A 581 23.93 -16.82 15.95
N GLY A 582 24.56 -16.70 14.76
CA GLY A 582 24.82 -17.82 13.86
C GLY A 582 25.63 -18.98 14.43
N ASP A 583 26.43 -18.75 15.50
CA ASP A 583 27.34 -19.73 16.08
C ASP A 583 26.99 -20.14 17.53
N THR A 584 25.91 -19.60 18.08
CA THR A 584 25.58 -19.79 19.50
C THR A 584 24.64 -20.97 19.69
N VAL A 585 24.98 -21.85 20.67
CA VAL A 585 24.09 -22.92 21.10
C VAL A 585 23.06 -22.38 22.07
N VAL A 586 21.77 -22.43 21.68
CA VAL A 586 20.67 -22.01 22.53
C VAL A 586 19.80 -23.23 22.83
N ARG A 587 19.62 -23.50 24.12
CA ARG A 587 18.78 -24.60 24.60
C ARG A 587 17.55 -24.03 25.30
N LEU A 588 16.38 -24.37 24.80
CA LEU A 588 15.06 -24.07 25.36
C LEU A 588 14.43 -25.37 25.85
N THR A 589 13.28 -25.28 26.50
CA THR A 589 12.59 -26.47 27.07
C THR A 589 12.34 -27.56 26.03
N ASP A 590 11.91 -27.19 24.80
CA ASP A 590 11.59 -28.13 23.72
C ASP A 590 12.21 -27.74 22.38
N ALA A 591 13.25 -26.91 22.41
CA ALA A 591 14.00 -26.50 21.23
C ALA A 591 15.50 -26.43 21.53
N LEU A 592 16.28 -26.93 20.62
CA LEU A 592 17.75 -26.84 20.65
C LEU A 592 18.21 -26.24 19.32
N PHE A 593 18.90 -25.11 19.40
CA PHE A 593 19.62 -24.54 18.27
C PHE A 593 21.11 -24.78 18.48
N LYS A 594 21.72 -25.52 17.59
CA LYS A 594 23.16 -25.80 17.53
C LYS A 594 23.58 -25.68 16.07
N PRO A 595 23.74 -24.47 15.52
CA PRO A 595 24.02 -24.28 14.10
C PRO A 595 25.19 -25.15 13.60
N PRO A 596 25.07 -25.82 12.44
CA PRO A 596 23.96 -25.77 11.48
C PRO A 596 22.77 -26.70 11.77
N TYR A 597 22.72 -27.34 12.93
CA TYR A 597 21.69 -28.27 13.38
C TYR A 597 20.70 -27.55 14.31
N ALA A 598 19.44 -27.92 14.20
CA ALA A 598 18.40 -27.53 15.14
C ALA A 598 17.46 -28.71 15.42
N HIS A 599 17.00 -28.82 16.66
CA HIS A 599 15.95 -29.72 17.06
C HIS A 599 14.78 -28.91 17.58
N LEU A 600 13.70 -28.83 16.81
CA LEU A 600 12.56 -27.96 17.06
C LEU A 600 11.28 -28.78 17.00
N MET A 601 10.47 -28.74 18.04
CA MET A 601 9.19 -29.44 18.09
C MET A 601 9.30 -30.96 17.77
N GLY A 602 10.36 -31.62 18.24
CA GLY A 602 10.59 -33.03 17.96
C GLY A 602 11.21 -33.33 16.59
N ARG A 603 11.40 -32.32 15.71
CA ARG A 603 11.99 -32.48 14.38
C ARG A 603 13.47 -32.09 14.37
N ARG A 604 14.27 -32.94 13.73
CA ARG A 604 15.70 -32.77 13.54
C ARG A 604 15.97 -32.08 12.21
N ILE A 605 16.45 -30.86 12.26
CA ILE A 605 16.64 -29.99 11.11
C ILE A 605 18.13 -29.73 10.92
N LEU A 606 18.62 -29.88 9.71
CA LEU A 606 19.98 -29.54 9.33
C LEU A 606 19.96 -28.49 8.22
N ALA A 607 20.68 -27.39 8.41
CA ALA A 607 20.87 -26.40 7.34
C ALA A 607 22.22 -26.64 6.64
N VAL A 608 22.17 -26.75 5.31
CA VAL A 608 23.34 -27.02 4.46
C VAL A 608 23.56 -25.84 3.52
N GLY A 609 24.68 -25.11 3.70
CA GLY A 609 25.00 -23.94 2.91
C GLY A 609 26.37 -24.02 2.22
N SER A 610 27.45 -23.91 2.98
CA SER A 610 28.80 -23.91 2.43
C SER A 610 29.33 -25.31 2.21
N GLY A 611 30.25 -25.47 1.24
CA GLY A 611 30.74 -26.77 0.77
C GLY A 611 31.61 -27.59 1.76
N LYS A 612 31.60 -27.32 3.06
CA LYS A 612 32.36 -28.06 4.08
C LYS A 612 32.02 -29.55 4.13
N TRP A 613 30.84 -29.96 3.69
CA TRP A 613 30.33 -31.32 3.69
C TRP A 613 30.69 -32.10 2.40
N LYS A 614 31.21 -31.46 1.35
CA LYS A 614 31.52 -32.08 0.05
C LYS A 614 32.50 -33.25 0.13
N GLY A 615 33.47 -33.20 1.04
CA GLY A 615 34.45 -34.24 1.25
C GLY A 615 34.11 -35.26 2.33
N MET A 616 32.92 -35.16 2.92
CA MET A 616 32.50 -36.08 3.97
C MET A 616 32.03 -37.40 3.37
N SER A 617 32.37 -38.52 4.01
CA SER A 617 31.79 -39.87 3.85
C SER A 617 31.20 -40.28 5.19
N ALA A 618 30.13 -40.99 5.19
CA ALA A 618 29.48 -41.49 6.40
C ALA A 618 29.36 -42.99 6.38
N ASP A 619 29.89 -43.67 7.40
CA ASP A 619 29.67 -45.09 7.62
C ASP A 619 28.23 -45.41 8.02
N HIS A 620 27.59 -44.45 8.72
CA HIS A 620 26.18 -44.49 9.09
C HIS A 620 25.50 -43.18 8.74
N ARG A 621 24.34 -43.24 8.06
CA ARG A 621 23.55 -42.05 7.73
C ARG A 621 22.94 -41.47 9.00
N MET A 622 23.11 -40.16 9.19
CA MET A 622 22.43 -39.45 10.26
C MET A 622 20.96 -39.27 9.92
N ALA A 623 20.07 -39.73 10.80
CA ALA A 623 18.65 -39.57 10.62
C ALA A 623 18.19 -38.15 10.93
N LEU A 624 17.54 -37.50 9.97
CA LEU A 624 17.01 -36.16 10.01
C LEU A 624 15.58 -36.14 9.52
N ASP A 625 14.78 -35.17 9.93
CA ASP A 625 13.43 -35.02 9.43
C ASP A 625 13.39 -34.01 8.26
N ASP A 626 14.13 -32.87 8.38
CA ASP A 626 14.21 -31.87 7.33
C ASP A 626 15.65 -31.43 7.07
N ILE A 627 16.03 -31.28 5.80
CA ILE A 627 17.26 -30.60 5.39
C ILE A 627 16.92 -29.30 4.70
N ILE A 628 17.41 -28.18 5.23
CA ILE A 628 17.25 -26.85 4.61
C ILE A 628 18.48 -26.58 3.76
N VAL A 629 18.30 -26.47 2.45
CA VAL A 629 19.35 -26.10 1.51
C VAL A 629 19.30 -24.59 1.30
N THR A 630 20.38 -23.92 1.73
CA THR A 630 20.43 -22.45 1.71
C THR A 630 20.98 -21.92 0.37
N LYS A 631 20.91 -20.60 0.17
CA LYS A 631 21.40 -19.88 -1.01
C LYS A 631 22.85 -20.22 -1.41
N ARG A 632 23.72 -20.53 -0.44
CA ARG A 632 25.14 -20.82 -0.65
C ARG A 632 25.43 -22.30 -0.93
N PHE A 633 24.41 -23.08 -1.17
CA PHE A 633 24.56 -24.50 -1.44
C PHE A 633 25.18 -24.75 -2.83
N HIS A 634 26.24 -25.53 -2.87
CA HIS A 634 26.89 -26.01 -4.09
C HIS A 634 27.10 -27.50 -3.99
N GLY A 635 26.11 -28.29 -4.34
CA GLY A 635 26.15 -29.74 -4.27
C GLY A 635 25.01 -30.41 -4.97
N THR A 636 24.89 -31.72 -4.76
CA THR A 636 23.89 -32.57 -5.40
C THR A 636 22.96 -33.19 -4.36
N ALA A 637 21.73 -33.50 -4.75
CA ALA A 637 20.77 -34.21 -3.89
C ALA A 637 21.22 -35.64 -3.58
N ALA A 638 21.89 -36.29 -4.53
CA ALA A 638 22.47 -37.63 -4.36
C ALA A 638 23.50 -37.64 -3.21
N LYS A 639 24.37 -36.63 -3.14
CA LYS A 639 25.36 -36.57 -2.07
C LYS A 639 24.73 -36.31 -0.70
N LEU A 640 23.66 -35.56 -0.62
CA LEU A 640 22.90 -35.38 0.62
C LEU A 640 22.27 -36.73 1.06
N ARG A 641 21.71 -37.51 0.12
CA ARG A 641 21.10 -38.81 0.39
C ARG A 641 22.14 -39.88 0.79
N GLU A 642 23.38 -39.72 0.33
CA GLU A 642 24.50 -40.57 0.76
C GLU A 642 24.86 -40.37 2.23
N LEU A 643 24.88 -39.10 2.67
CA LEU A 643 25.33 -38.72 4.00
C LEU A 643 24.21 -38.77 5.05
N TYR A 644 22.97 -38.47 4.65
CA TYR A 644 21.84 -38.28 5.56
C TYR A 644 20.63 -39.15 5.13
N ASP A 645 19.91 -39.61 6.12
CA ASP A 645 18.59 -40.22 5.94
C ASP A 645 17.55 -39.20 6.38
N PHE A 646 16.75 -38.64 5.44
CA PHE A 646 15.85 -37.54 5.70
C PHE A 646 14.51 -37.66 4.94
N ASP A 647 13.47 -37.10 5.54
CA ASP A 647 12.11 -37.19 5.01
C ASP A 647 11.84 -36.12 3.96
N ARG A 648 12.41 -34.90 4.13
CA ARG A 648 12.12 -33.76 3.26
C ARG A 648 13.34 -32.90 3.03
N LEU A 649 13.45 -32.40 1.78
CA LEU A 649 14.41 -31.40 1.36
C LEU A 649 13.72 -30.05 1.18
N VAL A 650 14.04 -29.08 2.03
CA VAL A 650 13.50 -27.71 1.96
C VAL A 650 14.49 -26.84 1.19
N ILE A 651 14.05 -26.29 0.06
CA ILE A 651 14.91 -25.51 -0.84
C ILE A 651 14.63 -24.02 -0.63
N SER A 652 15.67 -23.26 -0.32
CA SER A 652 15.59 -21.81 -0.09
C SER A 652 15.06 -21.06 -1.32
N GLY A 653 14.15 -20.11 -1.10
CA GLY A 653 13.70 -19.19 -2.15
C GLY A 653 14.76 -18.18 -2.62
N ALA A 654 15.85 -18.04 -1.85
CA ALA A 654 16.99 -17.21 -2.22
C ALA A 654 17.99 -17.89 -3.18
N MET A 655 17.76 -19.16 -3.55
CA MET A 655 18.67 -19.95 -4.39
C MET A 655 18.65 -19.45 -5.85
N TYR A 656 19.79 -19.49 -6.51
CA TYR A 656 19.89 -19.13 -7.94
C TYR A 656 19.17 -20.14 -8.83
N ASP A 657 18.45 -19.67 -9.84
CA ASP A 657 17.57 -20.50 -10.69
C ASP A 657 18.26 -21.70 -11.32
N THR A 658 19.50 -21.54 -11.81
CA THR A 658 20.27 -22.63 -12.43
C THR A 658 20.53 -23.78 -11.44
N THR A 659 20.89 -23.44 -10.19
CA THR A 659 21.14 -24.42 -9.13
C THR A 659 19.83 -25.03 -8.65
N LEU A 660 18.76 -24.24 -8.56
CA LEU A 660 17.42 -24.66 -8.18
C LEU A 660 16.87 -25.72 -9.16
N GLN A 661 16.94 -25.43 -10.45
CA GLN A 661 16.43 -26.31 -11.51
C GLN A 661 17.17 -27.67 -11.51
N SER A 662 18.51 -27.64 -11.41
CA SER A 662 19.31 -28.85 -11.35
C SER A 662 19.01 -29.70 -10.09
N LEU A 663 18.86 -29.03 -8.96
CA LEU A 663 18.57 -29.71 -7.69
C LEU A 663 17.15 -30.33 -7.67
N LEU A 664 16.16 -29.64 -8.25
CA LEU A 664 14.80 -30.16 -8.36
C LEU A 664 14.75 -31.38 -9.28
N ALA A 665 15.37 -31.31 -10.48
CA ALA A 665 15.40 -32.43 -11.43
C ALA A 665 16.09 -33.68 -10.83
N GLU A 666 17.19 -33.46 -10.09
CA GLU A 666 17.91 -34.56 -9.42
C GLU A 666 17.06 -35.14 -8.26
N SER A 667 16.43 -34.29 -7.45
CA SER A 667 15.58 -34.72 -6.35
C SER A 667 14.38 -35.56 -6.83
N ASP A 668 13.75 -35.12 -7.93
CA ASP A 668 12.64 -35.82 -8.56
C ASP A 668 13.09 -37.23 -9.07
N SER A 669 14.29 -37.30 -9.69
CA SER A 669 14.86 -38.57 -10.15
C SER A 669 15.16 -39.55 -9.01
N LEU A 670 15.49 -39.06 -7.83
CA LEU A 670 15.80 -39.82 -6.62
C LEU A 670 14.57 -40.09 -5.74
N GLY A 671 13.39 -39.62 -6.12
CA GLY A 671 12.15 -39.72 -5.33
C GLY A 671 12.20 -39.03 -3.98
N ILE A 672 12.97 -37.91 -3.88
CA ILE A 672 13.10 -37.12 -2.66
C ILE A 672 11.91 -36.16 -2.54
N ASN A 673 11.24 -36.20 -1.38
CA ASN A 673 10.19 -35.22 -1.11
C ASN A 673 10.79 -33.84 -0.95
N THR A 674 10.47 -32.92 -1.86
CA THR A 674 11.00 -31.54 -1.87
C THR A 674 9.93 -30.52 -1.53
N HIS A 675 10.31 -29.52 -0.72
CA HIS A 675 9.51 -28.32 -0.51
C HIS A 675 10.29 -27.10 -1.01
N ASN A 676 9.84 -26.54 -2.13
CA ASN A 676 10.43 -25.37 -2.73
C ASN A 676 9.73 -24.10 -2.19
N LEU A 677 10.44 -23.34 -1.33
CA LEU A 677 9.90 -22.13 -0.71
C LEU A 677 9.50 -21.05 -1.74
N SER A 678 10.20 -20.95 -2.88
CA SER A 678 9.85 -19.95 -3.90
C SER A 678 8.54 -20.24 -4.62
N ARG A 679 8.13 -21.52 -4.74
CA ARG A 679 6.89 -21.91 -5.44
C ARG A 679 5.75 -22.25 -4.49
N GLN A 680 6.06 -22.88 -3.35
CA GLN A 680 5.07 -23.41 -2.40
C GLN A 680 4.87 -22.48 -1.19
N GLY A 681 5.72 -21.44 -1.06
CA GLY A 681 5.67 -20.51 0.07
C GLY A 681 6.33 -21.07 1.34
N ALA A 682 6.10 -20.39 2.45
CA ALA A 682 6.66 -20.78 3.74
C ALA A 682 6.18 -22.14 4.20
N LEU A 683 7.06 -22.87 4.88
CA LEU A 683 6.72 -24.17 5.49
C LEU A 683 6.38 -23.95 6.97
N CYS A 684 5.13 -24.23 7.34
CA CYS A 684 4.61 -24.03 8.69
C CYS A 684 4.39 -25.36 9.40
N PHE A 685 4.78 -25.43 10.66
CA PHE A 685 4.46 -26.53 11.56
C PHE A 685 3.82 -25.97 12.82
N SER A 686 2.69 -26.50 13.20
CA SER A 686 1.98 -26.15 14.43
C SER A 686 1.98 -27.32 15.41
N ALA A 687 1.74 -27.05 16.68
CA ALA A 687 1.65 -28.11 17.70
C ALA A 687 0.51 -29.11 17.41
N THR A 688 -0.43 -28.77 16.53
CA THR A 688 -1.53 -29.64 16.08
C THR A 688 -1.11 -30.61 14.97
N ASP A 689 -0.03 -30.32 14.23
CA ASP A 689 0.43 -31.11 13.08
C ASP A 689 1.38 -32.25 13.48
N ILE A 690 1.76 -32.32 14.76
CA ILE A 690 2.77 -33.25 15.29
C ILE A 690 2.13 -34.36 16.15
N ARG A 691 0.80 -34.48 16.15
CA ARG A 691 0.08 -35.57 16.84
C ARG A 691 -0.17 -36.77 15.96
#